data_482580b58806242dd929737cf2c55388
#
_entry.id   482580b58806242dd929737cf2c55388
#
_cell.length_a   1.000
_cell.length_b   1.000
_cell.length_c   1.000
_cell.angle_alpha   90.00
_cell.angle_beta   90.00
_cell.angle_gamma   90.00
#
_symmetry.space_group_name_H-M   'P 1'
#
loop_
_entity.id
_entity.type
_entity.pdbx_description
1 polymer ?
#
loop_
_entity_poly.entity_id
_entity_poly.type
_entity_poly.pdbx_seq_one_letter_code
_entity_poly.pdbx_strand_id
1 'polypeptide(L)'
;MARSLVIVESPAKAKTINKYLGRDYTVKASIGHVMDLPKKTIGIRLPDDEPKKRKGKGKKRGKAGEEKAPRKPVTLDDAKIFEPVLHIISGKGKVINDLRKSANSAEAVYLAGDPDREGEAISAHLALVLSKPTKYVEAEAPNGQKGKAEEEKESSKAKPGKKIKDEISIPPIDPKKIFRVTFNEITPKAIRAAFEKPRQIDTNLVDAQQARRVLDRIVGYKISPLLWDKVRRGLSAGRVQTVALRLIAEREQEIRAFVHQEYWTIHAMLDAGEPPLFEARLFKHQGEDIQVPNQETADKILAAVRQAKWQVASVAQKEKKRNPPPPFTTSKLQQAAYNRLRYTAKRTMALAQRLYEGVELGEEGSVALITYMRTDSVHVSNDALAQVRELIPERFGSSYLPAKPNYYKSKKDAQEAHEAVRPTDVLRTPEDVRKYLDDNLFKLYQLIWQRFVASQMLPAIFDQTTIDISAGEYTFRATGSVQKFDGYMRVYQLPAAAADREEDEKEDEGEGKALPRVTEGQTLRLDQIRPEQHFTEPPPRYTEATLVKELEEDGIGRPSTYASIISTIVEREYVKKDQGRFTPTMLGERVSGLLVKSFDDVFDLKFTARLEEELDEIEEGKLPWRQAVREFWEKFVVDLAKADDEMVSYKAGIPTGKKCEKCGQGELLERISRHGFFLGCSRYPDCDFIQDLSPDLGEDSGNGETKVEYCDNCGKEMAIKRGRFGTFLACTGYPDCKTTRRLVQGTRIAHQPDEPLDEKCTLCGNGLVKKHGRFGEFIGCSGYPKCKYTRPITMGIKCPKCNEGEFVRRGSAGKGGRGRPRIFYGCSRYPDCDFTTPHMPIAESCPKCGAPFIVEKRTKTGNVRACFKEGCDWEQSIPEAQPQAHAEEAPVPVAAKS
;
A
#
# COMPACT_ATOMS: atom_id res chain seq x y z
N MET A 1 45.77 14.79 -13.63
CA MET A 1 45.09 15.61 -12.61
C MET A 1 44.24 14.69 -11.72
N ALA A 2 44.27 14.89 -10.41
CA ALA A 2 43.44 14.10 -9.49
C ALA A 2 41.97 14.49 -9.72
N ARG A 3 41.13 13.51 -10.09
CA ARG A 3 39.70 13.71 -10.32
C ARG A 3 38.98 13.89 -9.00
N SER A 4 37.94 14.74 -8.95
CA SER A 4 37.03 14.80 -7.77
C SER A 4 36.11 13.59 -7.72
N LEU A 5 35.77 13.14 -6.51
CA LEU A 5 34.81 12.04 -6.29
C LEU A 5 33.43 12.59 -5.93
N VAL A 6 32.40 12.13 -6.63
CA VAL A 6 31.00 12.41 -6.30
C VAL A 6 30.34 11.12 -5.79
N ILE A 7 29.72 11.18 -4.63
CA ILE A 7 29.02 10.06 -4.04
C ILE A 7 27.53 10.36 -3.97
N VAL A 8 26.72 9.49 -4.59
CA VAL A 8 25.25 9.56 -4.64
C VAL A 8 24.63 8.32 -3.96
N GLU A 9 23.33 8.30 -3.80
CA GLU A 9 22.62 7.21 -3.09
C GLU A 9 22.41 5.97 -3.95
N SER A 10 22.13 6.15 -5.25
CA SER A 10 21.77 5.04 -6.14
C SER A 10 22.63 4.96 -7.41
N PRO A 11 22.79 3.74 -7.98
CA PRO A 11 23.49 3.56 -9.24
C PRO A 11 22.82 4.28 -10.43
N ALA A 12 21.48 4.41 -10.44
CA ALA A 12 20.76 5.10 -11.49
C ALA A 12 21.09 6.60 -11.47
N LYS A 13 21.02 7.23 -10.28
CA LYS A 13 21.45 8.62 -10.08
C LYS A 13 22.91 8.83 -10.47
N ALA A 14 23.79 7.88 -10.12
CA ALA A 14 25.21 7.95 -10.52
C ALA A 14 25.38 7.99 -12.04
N LYS A 15 24.63 7.16 -12.78
CA LYS A 15 24.70 7.11 -14.24
C LYS A 15 24.27 8.45 -14.87
N THR A 16 23.15 9.01 -14.40
CA THR A 16 22.62 10.28 -14.90
C THR A 16 23.57 11.45 -14.63
N ILE A 17 24.07 11.57 -13.40
CA ILE A 17 24.97 12.67 -13.00
C ILE A 17 26.33 12.57 -13.68
N ASN A 18 26.88 11.36 -13.82
CA ASN A 18 28.19 11.14 -14.48
C ASN A 18 28.18 11.66 -15.92
N LYS A 19 27.06 11.58 -16.62
CA LYS A 19 26.88 12.11 -17.97
C LYS A 19 27.08 13.64 -18.02
N TYR A 20 26.67 14.36 -16.96
CA TYR A 20 26.64 15.81 -16.94
C TYR A 20 27.90 16.48 -16.38
N LEU A 21 28.66 15.78 -15.51
CA LEU A 21 29.85 16.32 -14.85
C LEU A 21 31.14 16.17 -15.65
N GLY A 22 31.19 15.30 -16.67
CA GLY A 22 32.36 15.17 -17.54
C GLY A 22 33.53 14.37 -16.90
N ARG A 23 34.74 14.53 -17.48
CA ARG A 23 35.91 13.69 -17.16
C ARG A 23 36.65 14.05 -15.87
N ASP A 24 36.38 15.22 -15.29
CA ASP A 24 37.06 15.72 -14.08
C ASP A 24 36.46 15.11 -12.80
N TYR A 25 35.35 14.42 -12.93
CA TYR A 25 34.63 13.80 -11.84
C TYR A 25 34.52 12.28 -11.99
N THR A 26 34.58 11.58 -10.86
CA THR A 26 34.24 10.16 -10.79
C THR A 26 33.00 10.02 -9.94
N VAL A 27 31.87 9.53 -10.49
CA VAL A 27 30.62 9.38 -9.77
C VAL A 27 30.43 7.93 -9.30
N LYS A 28 30.18 7.73 -8.00
CA LYS A 28 29.93 6.42 -7.39
C LYS A 28 28.70 6.44 -6.50
N ALA A 29 28.09 5.25 -6.29
CA ALA A 29 26.93 5.11 -5.45
C ALA A 29 27.25 4.43 -4.12
N SER A 30 26.66 4.93 -3.01
CA SER A 30 26.69 4.30 -1.68
C SER A 30 25.72 3.12 -1.56
N ILE A 31 24.76 3.04 -2.50
CA ILE A 31 23.64 2.09 -2.50
C ILE A 31 22.80 2.24 -1.22
N GLY A 32 22.36 3.48 -0.92
CA GLY A 32 21.61 3.87 0.27
C GLY A 32 22.49 4.00 1.52
N HIS A 33 21.89 3.87 2.71
CA HIS A 33 22.58 3.99 3.99
C HIS A 33 23.76 3.04 4.15
N VAL A 34 24.84 3.53 4.75
CA VAL A 34 26.05 2.75 5.10
C VAL A 34 26.12 2.40 6.58
N MET A 35 25.43 3.15 7.43
CA MET A 35 25.31 2.91 8.88
C MET A 35 23.86 2.90 9.31
N ASP A 36 23.54 2.14 10.35
CA ASP A 36 22.22 2.09 11.00
C ASP A 36 22.33 1.58 12.44
N LEU A 37 21.23 1.70 13.20
CA LEU A 37 21.07 1.13 14.53
C LEU A 37 21.06 -0.42 14.48
N PRO A 38 21.52 -1.12 15.54
CA PRO A 38 21.52 -2.57 15.57
C PRO A 38 20.10 -3.15 15.51
N LYS A 39 19.91 -4.24 14.74
CA LYS A 39 18.57 -4.84 14.54
C LYS A 39 18.00 -5.57 15.76
N LYS A 40 18.84 -6.03 16.71
CA LYS A 40 18.41 -6.90 17.82
C LYS A 40 18.31 -6.17 19.16
N THR A 41 18.91 -5.01 19.29
CA THR A 41 18.94 -4.20 20.51
C THR A 41 18.45 -2.80 20.20
N ILE A 42 18.08 -2.04 21.24
CA ILE A 42 17.63 -0.68 21.05
C ILE A 42 18.71 0.22 20.41
N GLY A 43 19.97 0.01 20.77
CA GLY A 43 21.10 0.74 20.21
C GLY A 43 21.11 2.24 20.54
N ILE A 44 20.43 2.64 21.58
CA ILE A 44 20.37 4.03 22.09
C ILE A 44 20.74 4.00 23.55
N ARG A 45 21.51 4.99 24.00
CA ARG A 45 21.92 5.12 25.41
C ARG A 45 20.77 5.75 26.22
N LEU A 46 20.04 4.90 26.96
CA LEU A 46 18.89 5.33 27.79
C LEU A 46 19.27 5.41 29.27
N PRO A 47 18.54 6.23 30.09
CA PRO A 47 18.82 6.41 31.52
C PRO A 47 18.74 5.12 32.33
N ASP A 48 17.83 4.19 32.02
CA ASP A 48 17.55 2.98 32.80
C ASP A 48 18.17 1.71 32.26
N ASP A 49 19.22 1.78 31.45
CA ASP A 49 19.93 0.61 30.96
C ASP A 49 20.81 -0.02 32.04
N GLU A 50 20.29 -0.16 33.28
CA GLU A 50 20.89 -1.06 34.25
C GLU A 50 20.83 -2.50 33.75
N PRO A 51 21.94 -3.22 33.78
CA PRO A 51 21.95 -4.63 33.40
C PRO A 51 21.06 -5.40 34.36
N LYS A 52 19.82 -5.76 33.97
CA LYS A 52 18.92 -6.64 34.75
C LYS A 52 19.76 -7.82 35.26
N LYS A 53 20.00 -7.89 36.56
CA LYS A 53 20.68 -9.00 37.23
C LYS A 53 19.98 -10.29 36.81
N ARG A 54 20.59 -11.06 35.93
CA ARG A 54 20.11 -12.38 35.57
C ARG A 54 20.00 -13.22 36.83
N LYS A 55 18.76 -13.60 37.22
CA LYS A 55 18.52 -14.64 38.24
C LYS A 55 19.23 -15.91 37.75
N GLY A 56 20.42 -16.16 38.30
CA GLY A 56 21.27 -17.26 37.90
C GLY A 56 20.67 -18.57 38.33
N LYS A 57 20.41 -19.45 37.38
CA LYS A 57 20.35 -20.90 37.64
C LYS A 57 21.76 -21.45 37.46
N GLY A 58 22.37 -21.95 38.55
CA GLY A 58 23.39 -22.94 38.55
C GLY A 58 24.84 -22.47 38.32
N LYS A 59 25.58 -22.34 39.42
CA LYS A 59 27.06 -22.28 39.46
C LYS A 59 27.70 -23.45 38.73
N LYS A 60 28.50 -23.18 37.69
CA LYS A 60 29.70 -23.99 37.39
C LYS A 60 30.90 -23.11 37.64
N ARG A 61 31.76 -23.61 38.61
CA ARG A 61 33.06 -23.04 38.92
C ARG A 61 33.97 -23.08 37.69
N GLY A 62 34.56 -21.95 37.32
CA GLY A 62 35.58 -21.87 36.29
C GLY A 62 36.31 -20.54 36.38
N LYS A 63 37.56 -20.59 36.76
CA LYS A 63 38.71 -19.66 36.71
C LYS A 63 38.44 -18.14 36.85
N ALA A 64 39.08 -17.57 37.84
CA ALA A 64 39.25 -16.14 38.11
C ALA A 64 39.73 -15.39 36.85
N GLY A 65 38.91 -14.45 36.39
CA GLY A 65 39.26 -13.47 35.39
C GLY A 65 38.69 -12.14 35.87
N GLU A 66 39.47 -11.11 35.77
CA GLU A 66 39.35 -9.74 36.21
C GLU A 66 37.88 -9.24 36.34
N GLU A 67 37.50 -8.85 37.55
CA GLU A 67 36.25 -8.13 37.80
C GLU A 67 36.26 -6.78 37.06
N LYS A 68 35.51 -6.70 35.96
CA LYS A 68 35.24 -5.40 35.33
C LYS A 68 34.48 -4.54 36.32
N ALA A 69 35.03 -3.37 36.66
CA ALA A 69 34.38 -2.37 37.51
C ALA A 69 32.90 -2.16 37.11
N PRO A 70 32.01 -1.98 38.12
CA PRO A 70 30.61 -1.73 37.87
C PRO A 70 30.47 -0.47 37.00
N ARG A 71 29.72 -0.59 35.85
CA ARG A 71 29.45 0.55 35.01
C ARG A 71 28.62 1.54 35.81
N LYS A 72 29.00 2.82 35.80
CA LYS A 72 28.22 3.88 36.40
C LYS A 72 26.82 3.90 35.77
N PRO A 73 25.73 4.07 36.53
CA PRO A 73 24.39 4.24 35.95
C PRO A 73 24.37 5.44 35.02
N VAL A 74 23.65 5.33 33.95
CA VAL A 74 23.44 6.42 32.98
C VAL A 74 22.31 7.28 33.53
N THR A 75 22.57 8.55 33.78
CA THR A 75 21.60 9.53 34.26
C THR A 75 21.12 10.43 33.12
N LEU A 76 20.01 11.18 33.35
CA LEU A 76 19.52 12.17 32.39
C LEU A 76 20.54 13.30 32.14
N ASP A 77 21.47 13.54 33.08
CA ASP A 77 22.48 14.58 32.95
C ASP A 77 23.73 14.13 32.17
N ASP A 78 23.80 12.85 31.74
CA ASP A 78 24.89 12.38 30.92
C ASP A 78 24.90 13.11 29.58
N ALA A 79 25.98 13.79 29.24
CA ALA A 79 26.14 14.51 27.95
C ALA A 79 25.95 13.63 26.72
N LYS A 80 26.02 12.30 26.84
CA LYS A 80 25.79 11.33 25.79
C LYS A 80 24.44 10.62 25.89
N ILE A 81 23.51 11.14 26.67
CA ILE A 81 22.17 10.60 26.78
C ILE A 81 21.47 10.62 25.42
N PHE A 82 20.71 9.59 25.11
CA PHE A 82 19.99 9.36 23.84
C PHE A 82 20.89 9.20 22.62
N GLU A 83 22.23 9.21 22.76
CA GLU A 83 23.13 9.03 21.62
C GLU A 83 22.92 7.66 20.96
N PRO A 84 22.68 7.63 19.62
CA PRO A 84 22.54 6.37 18.89
C PRO A 84 23.89 5.69 18.69
N VAL A 85 23.94 4.39 18.94
CA VAL A 85 25.11 3.56 18.69
C VAL A 85 25.01 2.97 17.28
N LEU A 86 25.52 3.71 16.31
CA LEU A 86 25.46 3.35 14.91
C LEU A 86 26.52 2.28 14.56
N HIS A 87 26.11 1.32 13.72
CA HIS A 87 26.98 0.27 13.17
C HIS A 87 26.97 0.28 11.66
N ILE A 88 28.07 -0.11 11.04
CA ILE A 88 28.10 -0.33 9.60
C ILE A 88 27.14 -1.48 9.25
N ILE A 89 26.29 -1.24 8.27
CA ILE A 89 25.31 -2.22 7.80
C ILE A 89 26.05 -3.43 7.21
N SER A 90 25.64 -4.65 7.59
CA SER A 90 26.25 -5.89 7.09
C SER A 90 26.23 -5.93 5.55
N GLY A 91 27.38 -6.28 4.95
CA GLY A 91 27.57 -6.30 3.49
C GLY A 91 28.04 -4.98 2.87
N LYS A 92 28.08 -3.87 3.63
CA LYS A 92 28.52 -2.55 3.12
C LYS A 92 30.05 -2.35 3.15
N GLY A 93 30.80 -3.20 3.82
CA GLY A 93 32.26 -3.04 3.93
C GLY A 93 32.98 -2.95 2.59
N LYS A 94 32.58 -3.75 1.58
CA LYS A 94 33.14 -3.66 0.23
C LYS A 94 32.88 -2.31 -0.43
N VAL A 95 31.65 -1.80 -0.31
CA VAL A 95 31.26 -0.49 -0.87
C VAL A 95 32.07 0.62 -0.20
N ILE A 96 32.18 0.60 1.14
CA ILE A 96 32.97 1.58 1.90
C ILE A 96 34.45 1.55 1.51
N ASN A 97 35.03 0.34 1.39
CA ASN A 97 36.41 0.22 0.93
C ASN A 97 36.65 0.78 -0.47
N ASP A 98 35.73 0.50 -1.41
CA ASP A 98 35.79 1.05 -2.76
C ASP A 98 35.68 2.59 -2.76
N LEU A 99 34.72 3.13 -1.97
CA LEU A 99 34.56 4.57 -1.80
C LEU A 99 35.80 5.21 -1.17
N ARG A 100 36.37 4.63 -0.10
CA ARG A 100 37.63 5.13 0.51
C ARG A 100 38.81 5.11 -0.44
N LYS A 101 38.97 4.04 -1.23
CA LYS A 101 40.04 3.95 -2.26
C LYS A 101 39.90 5.11 -3.23
N SER A 102 38.70 5.40 -3.73
CA SER A 102 38.46 6.50 -4.65
C SER A 102 38.64 7.86 -3.98
N ALA A 103 38.20 8.01 -2.74
CA ALA A 103 38.33 9.25 -1.97
C ALA A 103 39.79 9.62 -1.64
N ASN A 104 40.64 8.62 -1.37
CA ASN A 104 42.07 8.86 -1.12
C ASN A 104 42.83 9.34 -2.39
N SER A 105 42.35 8.94 -3.57
CA SER A 105 42.93 9.38 -4.84
C SER A 105 42.29 10.67 -5.38
N ALA A 106 41.20 11.15 -4.76
CA ALA A 106 40.50 12.35 -5.17
C ALA A 106 41.05 13.61 -4.50
N GLU A 107 40.93 14.74 -5.21
CA GLU A 107 41.23 16.07 -4.68
C GLU A 107 40.17 16.53 -3.69
N ALA A 108 38.89 16.34 -4.04
CA ALA A 108 37.73 16.64 -3.22
C ALA A 108 36.68 15.52 -3.32
N VAL A 109 35.85 15.39 -2.29
CA VAL A 109 34.72 14.45 -2.23
C VAL A 109 33.42 15.22 -2.06
N TYR A 110 32.52 15.07 -3.02
CA TYR A 110 31.21 15.71 -3.01
C TYR A 110 30.14 14.68 -2.68
N LEU A 111 29.37 14.92 -1.61
CA LEU A 111 28.26 14.11 -1.19
C LEU A 111 26.97 14.68 -1.81
N ALA A 112 26.47 14.04 -2.88
CA ALA A 112 25.35 14.51 -3.70
C ALA A 112 24.09 13.66 -3.48
N GLY A 113 23.70 13.47 -2.20
CA GLY A 113 22.47 12.83 -1.77
C GLY A 113 21.22 13.67 -2.08
N ASP A 114 20.03 13.11 -1.83
CA ASP A 114 18.76 13.82 -1.99
C ASP A 114 18.68 15.06 -1.07
N PRO A 115 17.88 16.08 -1.40
CA PRO A 115 17.82 17.34 -0.63
C PRO A 115 16.93 17.24 0.62
N ASP A 116 16.66 16.04 1.15
CA ASP A 116 15.87 15.83 2.36
C ASP A 116 16.72 15.42 3.57
N ARG A 117 16.10 15.33 4.77
CA ARG A 117 16.73 14.89 6.03
C ARG A 117 17.43 13.54 5.90
N GLU A 118 16.86 12.62 5.11
CA GLU A 118 17.42 11.28 4.90
C GLU A 118 18.71 11.33 4.09
N GLY A 119 18.74 12.13 3.01
CA GLY A 119 19.94 12.36 2.20
C GLY A 119 21.03 13.08 2.98
N GLU A 120 20.70 13.99 3.89
CA GLU A 120 21.64 14.65 4.78
C GLU A 120 22.24 13.66 5.79
N ALA A 121 21.41 12.79 6.40
CA ALA A 121 21.87 11.75 7.31
C ALA A 121 22.77 10.73 6.61
N ILE A 122 22.44 10.30 5.38
CA ILE A 122 23.29 9.44 4.56
C ILE A 122 24.64 10.10 4.33
N SER A 123 24.64 11.39 3.99
CA SER A 123 25.84 12.19 3.77
C SER A 123 26.70 12.28 5.03
N ALA A 124 26.10 12.54 6.19
CA ALA A 124 26.80 12.56 7.48
C ALA A 124 27.42 11.19 7.82
N HIS A 125 26.69 10.11 7.60
CA HIS A 125 27.22 8.74 7.80
C HIS A 125 28.37 8.43 6.83
N LEU A 126 28.29 8.87 5.57
CA LEU A 126 29.37 8.74 4.61
C LEU A 126 30.61 9.53 5.04
N ALA A 127 30.44 10.79 5.43
CA ALA A 127 31.53 11.61 5.93
C ALA A 127 32.21 10.97 7.15
N LEU A 128 31.42 10.42 8.08
CA LEU A 128 31.93 9.71 9.26
C LEU A 128 32.75 8.47 8.89
N VAL A 129 32.24 7.61 8.00
CA VAL A 129 32.95 6.38 7.62
C VAL A 129 34.14 6.65 6.70
N LEU A 130 34.17 7.76 5.97
CA LEU A 130 35.29 8.13 5.12
C LEU A 130 36.44 8.78 5.94
N SER A 131 36.12 9.62 6.94
CA SER A 131 37.09 10.44 7.67
C SER A 131 37.59 9.85 9.00
N LYS A 132 36.93 8.82 9.55
CA LYS A 132 37.33 8.21 10.82
C LYS A 132 37.78 6.75 10.64
N PRO A 133 38.79 6.27 11.43
CA PRO A 133 39.13 4.87 11.49
C PRO A 133 37.95 4.12 12.12
N THR A 134 37.22 3.40 11.31
CA THR A 134 36.10 2.58 11.76
C THR A 134 36.60 1.19 12.02
N LYS A 135 36.77 0.83 13.30
CA LYS A 135 36.90 -0.58 13.70
C LYS A 135 35.50 -1.20 13.54
N TYR A 136 35.41 -2.33 12.87
CA TYR A 136 34.23 -3.18 12.94
C TYR A 136 33.99 -3.53 14.40
N VAL A 137 32.97 -2.97 15.00
CA VAL A 137 32.38 -3.56 16.19
C VAL A 137 31.40 -4.59 15.67
N GLU A 138 31.88 -5.85 15.45
CA GLU A 138 30.92 -6.95 15.52
C GLU A 138 30.18 -6.74 16.83
N ALA A 139 28.86 -6.54 16.75
CA ALA A 139 28.02 -6.60 17.94
C ALA A 139 28.34 -7.95 18.59
N GLU A 140 29.07 -7.93 19.71
CA GLU A 140 29.27 -9.12 20.53
C GLU A 140 27.88 -9.67 20.76
N ALA A 141 27.56 -10.79 20.10
CA ALA A 141 26.37 -11.53 20.43
C ALA A 141 26.45 -11.79 21.92
N PRO A 142 25.44 -11.44 22.73
CA PRO A 142 25.47 -11.76 24.13
C PRO A 142 25.69 -13.27 24.25
N ASN A 143 26.84 -13.67 24.78
CA ASN A 143 27.18 -15.04 24.97
C ASN A 143 26.06 -15.78 25.69
N GLY A 144 25.49 -16.78 25.02
CA GLY A 144 24.72 -17.83 25.64
C GLY A 144 23.24 -17.81 25.47
N GLN A 145 22.77 -18.18 24.31
CA GLN A 145 21.66 -19.11 24.18
C GLN A 145 21.86 -19.94 22.91
N LYS A 146 22.46 -21.10 23.07
CA LYS A 146 22.30 -22.22 22.15
C LYS A 146 20.85 -22.66 22.27
N GLY A 147 19.98 -22.18 21.37
CA GLY A 147 18.74 -22.83 21.09
C GLY A 147 19.01 -24.18 20.46
N LYS A 148 18.52 -25.25 21.08
CA LYS A 148 18.50 -26.59 20.52
C LYS A 148 17.79 -26.53 19.16
N ALA A 149 18.54 -26.59 18.09
CA ALA A 149 18.08 -27.07 16.80
C ALA A 149 18.27 -28.59 16.83
N GLU A 150 17.22 -29.29 16.56
CA GLU A 150 17.18 -30.73 16.39
C GLU A 150 18.17 -31.13 15.28
N GLU A 151 19.01 -32.11 15.59
CA GLU A 151 19.92 -32.76 14.67
C GLU A 151 19.14 -33.47 13.56
N GLU A 152 19.17 -32.93 12.36
CA GLU A 152 19.06 -33.76 11.17
C GLU A 152 20.45 -33.97 10.60
N LYS A 153 20.90 -35.21 10.78
CA LYS A 153 22.10 -35.76 10.13
C LYS A 153 21.84 -35.91 8.65
N GLU A 154 22.50 -35.10 7.83
CA GLU A 154 22.83 -35.56 6.49
C GLU A 154 24.22 -35.11 6.09
N SER A 155 25.00 -36.09 5.72
CA SER A 155 26.39 -36.06 5.33
C SER A 155 26.55 -35.36 3.97
N SER A 156 27.25 -34.24 3.93
CA SER A 156 28.08 -33.88 2.77
C SER A 156 29.23 -32.97 3.22
N LYS A 157 30.46 -33.47 2.97
CA LYS A 157 31.70 -32.78 3.20
C LYS A 157 31.76 -31.50 2.33
N ALA A 158 31.28 -30.38 2.82
CA ALA A 158 31.57 -29.06 2.30
C ALA A 158 32.73 -28.45 3.12
N LYS A 159 33.80 -28.06 2.43
CA LYS A 159 34.94 -27.33 3.00
C LYS A 159 34.44 -26.11 3.77
N PRO A 160 35.00 -25.75 4.94
CA PRO A 160 34.59 -24.58 5.69
C PRO A 160 34.85 -23.34 4.83
N GLY A 161 33.75 -22.72 4.36
CA GLY A 161 33.81 -21.49 3.63
C GLY A 161 34.44 -20.39 4.49
N LYS A 162 35.52 -19.77 4.00
CA LYS A 162 36.11 -18.58 4.57
C LYS A 162 34.98 -17.58 4.94
N LYS A 163 34.76 -17.32 6.23
CA LYS A 163 34.03 -16.14 6.68
C LYS A 163 34.81 -14.93 6.16
N ILE A 164 34.32 -14.28 5.13
CA ILE A 164 34.86 -13.01 4.68
C ILE A 164 34.53 -12.02 5.80
N LYS A 165 35.52 -11.68 6.61
CA LYS A 165 35.41 -10.50 7.49
C LYS A 165 35.40 -9.30 6.56
N ASP A 166 34.32 -8.52 6.59
CA ASP A 166 34.21 -7.23 5.87
C ASP A 166 35.09 -6.20 6.61
N GLU A 167 36.37 -6.35 6.62
CA GLU A 167 37.32 -5.42 7.27
C GLU A 167 37.48 -4.16 6.39
N ILE A 168 37.32 -2.99 6.99
CA ILE A 168 37.68 -1.71 6.34
C ILE A 168 39.17 -1.54 6.49
N SER A 169 39.90 -1.82 5.41
CA SER A 169 41.39 -1.84 5.37
C SER A 169 42.00 -0.55 4.83
N ILE A 170 41.18 0.28 4.16
CA ILE A 170 41.67 1.52 3.52
C ILE A 170 41.70 2.66 4.56
N PRO A 171 42.80 3.45 4.66
CA PRO A 171 42.89 4.53 5.63
C PRO A 171 41.81 5.61 5.42
N PRO A 172 41.46 6.37 6.46
CA PRO A 172 40.50 7.50 6.36
C PRO A 172 41.15 8.68 5.61
N ILE A 173 40.26 9.56 5.08
CA ILE A 173 40.65 10.79 4.41
C ILE A 173 40.51 12.00 5.35
N ASP A 174 41.10 13.14 4.94
CA ASP A 174 40.93 14.42 5.63
C ASP A 174 39.45 14.90 5.51
N PRO A 175 38.73 15.17 6.62
CA PRO A 175 37.39 15.73 6.59
C PRO A 175 37.23 17.03 5.79
N LYS A 176 38.31 17.84 5.71
CA LYS A 176 38.31 19.12 4.99
C LYS A 176 38.10 18.97 3.47
N LYS A 177 38.28 17.76 2.93
CA LYS A 177 38.05 17.44 1.52
C LYS A 177 36.60 17.06 1.21
N ILE A 178 35.71 16.98 2.21
CA ILE A 178 34.35 16.51 2.07
C ILE A 178 33.41 17.70 2.02
N PHE A 179 32.59 17.77 0.97
CA PHE A 179 31.61 18.79 0.73
C PHE A 179 30.23 18.18 0.46
N ARG A 180 29.19 18.94 0.68
CA ARG A 180 27.78 18.59 0.41
C ARG A 180 27.30 19.40 -0.80
N VAL A 181 26.58 18.73 -1.72
CA VAL A 181 25.94 19.34 -2.89
C VAL A 181 24.50 18.86 -2.97
N THR A 182 23.55 19.78 -3.10
CA THR A 182 22.10 19.51 -3.17
C THR A 182 21.50 20.17 -4.42
N PHE A 183 20.53 19.48 -5.00
CA PHE A 183 19.77 19.98 -6.16
C PHE A 183 18.36 19.36 -6.15
N ASN A 184 17.37 20.14 -6.57
CA ASN A 184 15.96 19.71 -6.64
C ASN A 184 15.64 18.97 -7.94
N GLU A 185 16.49 19.07 -8.96
CA GLU A 185 16.37 18.37 -10.24
C GLU A 185 17.73 17.93 -10.77
N ILE A 186 17.74 16.82 -11.50
CA ILE A 186 18.97 16.28 -12.09
C ILE A 186 19.06 16.73 -13.56
N THR A 187 19.34 18.02 -13.74
CA THR A 187 19.57 18.65 -15.05
C THR A 187 21.00 19.18 -15.15
N PRO A 188 21.58 19.35 -16.37
CA PRO A 188 22.91 19.92 -16.53
C PRO A 188 23.07 21.28 -15.87
N LYS A 189 22.06 22.14 -15.96
CA LYS A 189 22.05 23.50 -15.39
C LYS A 189 22.08 23.46 -13.87
N ALA A 190 21.12 22.70 -13.26
CA ALA A 190 21.00 22.61 -11.80
C ALA A 190 22.23 21.96 -11.16
N ILE A 191 22.77 20.90 -11.78
CA ILE A 191 23.98 20.24 -11.30
C ILE A 191 25.17 21.19 -11.32
N ARG A 192 25.45 21.87 -12.43
CA ARG A 192 26.57 22.80 -12.52
C ARG A 192 26.45 23.92 -11.48
N ALA A 193 25.29 24.55 -11.38
CA ALA A 193 25.04 25.60 -10.38
C ALA A 193 25.25 25.10 -8.93
N ALA A 194 24.85 23.86 -8.62
CA ALA A 194 25.04 23.26 -7.30
C ALA A 194 26.52 22.97 -7.00
N PHE A 195 27.31 22.55 -7.98
CA PHE A 195 28.77 22.34 -7.82
C PHE A 195 29.60 23.63 -7.75
N GLU A 196 29.06 24.74 -8.21
CA GLU A 196 29.69 26.06 -8.01
C GLU A 196 29.58 26.58 -6.57
N LYS A 197 28.59 26.07 -5.80
CA LYS A 197 28.31 26.49 -4.43
C LYS A 197 28.21 25.28 -3.46
N PRO A 198 29.28 24.51 -3.30
CA PRO A 198 29.28 23.41 -2.36
C PRO A 198 29.18 23.94 -0.93
N ARG A 199 28.47 23.24 -0.06
CA ARG A 199 28.27 23.59 1.36
C ARG A 199 28.86 22.53 2.28
N GLN A 200 28.87 22.79 3.56
CA GLN A 200 29.08 21.76 4.58
C GLN A 200 27.78 20.98 4.84
N ILE A 201 27.90 19.83 5.50
CA ILE A 201 26.75 19.05 5.97
C ILE A 201 25.96 19.89 6.98
N ASP A 202 24.68 19.96 6.81
CA ASP A 202 23.77 20.67 7.71
C ASP A 202 23.50 19.81 8.95
N THR A 203 24.01 20.23 10.09
CA THR A 203 23.89 19.50 11.35
C THR A 203 22.47 19.49 11.88
N ASN A 204 21.65 20.51 11.59
CA ASN A 204 20.28 20.58 12.03
C ASN A 204 19.40 19.55 11.33
N LEU A 205 19.56 19.41 10.01
CA LEU A 205 18.90 18.35 9.23
C LEU A 205 19.29 16.95 9.72
N VAL A 206 20.58 16.74 10.05
CA VAL A 206 21.06 15.48 10.61
C VAL A 206 20.45 15.23 11.98
N ASP A 207 20.39 16.25 12.83
CA ASP A 207 19.82 16.18 14.18
C ASP A 207 18.32 15.90 14.15
N ALA A 208 17.57 16.51 13.22
CA ALA A 208 16.15 16.24 13.02
C ALA A 208 15.88 14.79 12.59
N GLN A 209 16.67 14.25 11.65
CA GLN A 209 16.58 12.85 11.25
C GLN A 209 16.97 11.91 12.41
N GLN A 210 18.02 12.26 13.17
CA GLN A 210 18.46 11.49 14.33
C GLN A 210 17.41 11.47 15.43
N ALA A 211 16.80 12.62 15.76
CA ALA A 211 15.71 12.72 16.72
C ALA A 211 14.54 11.81 16.33
N ARG A 212 14.06 11.91 15.10
CA ARG A 212 13.03 11.01 14.56
C ARG A 212 13.41 9.55 14.71
N ARG A 213 14.63 9.18 14.31
CA ARG A 213 15.12 7.81 14.39
C ARG A 213 15.17 7.27 15.80
N VAL A 214 15.59 8.13 16.77
CA VAL A 214 15.65 7.82 18.20
C VAL A 214 14.25 7.64 18.78
N LEU A 215 13.33 8.58 18.54
CA LEU A 215 11.94 8.51 18.99
C LEU A 215 11.21 7.26 18.48
N ASP A 216 11.25 7.01 17.18
CA ASP A 216 10.63 5.82 16.58
C ASP A 216 11.23 4.52 17.12
N ARG A 217 12.53 4.52 17.43
CA ARG A 217 13.23 3.38 18.01
C ARG A 217 12.82 3.14 19.46
N ILE A 218 12.72 4.20 20.28
CA ILE A 218 12.28 4.12 21.67
C ILE A 218 10.86 3.53 21.72
N VAL A 219 9.91 4.12 21.00
CA VAL A 219 8.52 3.67 20.95
C VAL A 219 8.44 2.22 20.49
N GLY A 220 9.04 1.90 19.35
CA GLY A 220 8.96 0.57 18.76
C GLY A 220 9.57 -0.53 19.64
N TYR A 221 10.70 -0.27 20.29
CA TYR A 221 11.43 -1.28 21.08
C TYR A 221 10.97 -1.39 22.53
N LYS A 222 10.31 -0.38 23.09
CA LYS A 222 9.75 -0.42 24.44
C LYS A 222 8.29 -0.92 24.44
N ILE A 223 7.45 -0.49 23.48
CA ILE A 223 6.04 -0.92 23.43
C ILE A 223 5.84 -2.29 22.78
N SER A 224 6.59 -2.62 21.69
CA SER A 224 6.37 -3.92 21.02
C SER A 224 6.55 -5.14 21.94
N PRO A 225 7.51 -5.19 22.88
CA PRO A 225 7.61 -6.27 23.88
C PRO A 225 6.37 -6.41 24.77
N LEU A 226 5.70 -5.33 25.15
CA LEU A 226 4.44 -5.36 25.90
C LEU A 226 3.35 -6.05 25.08
N LEU A 227 3.21 -5.70 23.79
CA LEU A 227 2.28 -6.40 22.89
C LEU A 227 2.63 -7.89 22.75
N TRP A 228 3.93 -8.25 22.79
CA TRP A 228 4.32 -9.67 22.74
C TRP A 228 3.96 -10.39 24.02
N ASP A 229 4.03 -9.73 25.15
CA ASP A 229 3.61 -10.31 26.42
C ASP A 229 2.09 -10.41 26.57
N LYS A 230 1.37 -9.34 26.31
CA LYS A 230 -0.09 -9.24 26.52
C LYS A 230 -0.92 -9.87 25.39
N VAL A 231 -0.43 -9.88 24.14
CA VAL A 231 -1.16 -10.38 22.97
C VAL A 231 -0.41 -11.57 22.32
N ARG A 232 0.52 -11.31 21.39
CA ARG A 232 1.32 -12.37 20.73
C ARG A 232 2.64 -11.85 20.19
N ARG A 233 3.63 -12.74 20.03
CA ARG A 233 4.91 -12.40 19.39
C ARG A 233 4.74 -11.97 17.93
N GLY A 234 5.58 -11.04 17.47
CA GLY A 234 5.62 -10.57 16.08
C GLY A 234 4.78 -9.33 15.82
N LEU A 235 4.02 -8.83 16.81
CA LEU A 235 3.36 -7.53 16.73
C LEU A 235 4.36 -6.40 16.92
N SER A 236 4.04 -5.23 16.38
CA SER A 236 4.84 -4.01 16.55
C SER A 236 3.94 -2.80 16.74
N ALA A 237 4.34 -1.92 17.63
CA ALA A 237 3.83 -0.57 17.74
C ALA A 237 4.83 0.39 17.08
N GLY A 238 4.31 1.46 16.49
CA GLY A 238 5.11 2.55 15.94
C GLY A 238 4.32 3.84 16.07
N ARG A 239 4.98 4.94 16.43
CA ARG A 239 4.34 6.22 16.73
C ARG A 239 3.29 6.61 15.69
N VAL A 240 3.69 6.86 14.47
CA VAL A 240 2.78 7.31 13.40
C VAL A 240 1.89 6.18 12.85
N GLN A 241 2.40 4.95 12.77
CA GLN A 241 1.67 3.79 12.22
C GLN A 241 0.47 3.40 13.11
N THR A 242 0.61 3.52 14.43
CA THR A 242 -0.47 3.22 15.37
C THR A 242 -1.58 4.26 15.27
N VAL A 243 -1.23 5.53 15.05
CA VAL A 243 -2.21 6.60 14.85
C VAL A 243 -2.97 6.40 13.52
N ALA A 244 -2.30 6.04 12.44
CA ALA A 244 -2.99 5.69 11.19
C ALA A 244 -3.93 4.48 11.35
N LEU A 245 -3.56 3.49 12.17
CA LEU A 245 -4.43 2.38 12.52
C LEU A 245 -5.62 2.84 13.38
N ARG A 246 -5.39 3.77 14.31
CA ARG A 246 -6.43 4.38 15.15
C ARG A 246 -7.50 5.05 14.31
N LEU A 247 -7.13 5.91 13.35
CA LEU A 247 -8.07 6.58 12.44
C LEU A 247 -8.97 5.57 11.70
N ILE A 248 -8.38 4.48 11.18
CA ILE A 248 -9.14 3.44 10.48
C ILE A 248 -10.07 2.69 11.44
N ALA A 249 -9.63 2.41 12.69
CA ALA A 249 -10.43 1.70 13.67
C ALA A 249 -11.58 2.57 14.21
N GLU A 250 -11.36 3.85 14.48
CA GLU A 250 -12.37 4.81 14.90
C GLU A 250 -13.41 5.01 13.78
N ARG A 251 -13.00 5.16 12.52
CA ARG A 251 -13.91 5.24 11.38
C ARG A 251 -14.82 3.98 11.28
N GLU A 252 -14.29 2.81 11.52
CA GLU A 252 -15.10 1.58 11.53
C GLU A 252 -16.09 1.54 12.72
N GLN A 253 -15.72 2.12 13.87
CA GLN A 253 -16.64 2.27 15.00
C GLN A 253 -17.75 3.27 14.70
N GLU A 254 -17.43 4.41 14.06
CA GLU A 254 -18.40 5.39 13.59
C GLU A 254 -19.41 4.75 12.63
N ILE A 255 -18.93 3.97 11.65
CA ILE A 255 -19.78 3.26 10.68
C ILE A 255 -20.72 2.28 11.38
N ARG A 256 -20.24 1.52 12.38
CA ARG A 256 -21.06 0.54 13.12
C ARG A 256 -22.06 1.20 14.07
N ALA A 257 -21.72 2.36 14.61
CA ALA A 257 -22.59 3.14 15.49
C ALA A 257 -23.58 4.02 14.73
N PHE A 258 -23.43 4.14 13.42
CA PHE A 258 -24.22 5.04 12.60
C PHE A 258 -25.69 4.56 12.54
N VAL A 259 -26.61 5.49 12.80
CA VAL A 259 -28.05 5.28 12.70
C VAL A 259 -28.55 5.95 11.42
N HIS A 260 -29.06 5.14 10.51
CA HIS A 260 -29.65 5.66 9.29
C HIS A 260 -30.90 6.49 9.60
N GLN A 261 -30.96 7.73 9.09
CA GLN A 261 -32.10 8.61 9.18
C GLN A 261 -32.77 8.72 7.82
N GLU A 262 -34.06 8.52 7.80
CA GLU A 262 -34.89 8.69 6.61
C GLU A 262 -35.02 10.18 6.28
N TYR A 263 -34.93 10.51 4.99
CA TYR A 263 -35.29 11.80 4.45
C TYR A 263 -35.79 11.65 3.02
N TRP A 264 -36.55 12.62 2.55
CA TRP A 264 -37.13 12.61 1.23
C TRP A 264 -36.67 13.83 0.42
N THR A 265 -36.50 13.64 -0.87
CA THR A 265 -36.36 14.73 -1.85
C THR A 265 -37.53 14.71 -2.79
N ILE A 266 -37.99 15.89 -3.20
CA ILE A 266 -39.11 16.03 -4.12
C ILE A 266 -38.61 16.76 -5.36
N HIS A 267 -38.71 16.09 -6.48
CA HIS A 267 -38.25 16.56 -7.79
C HIS A 267 -39.46 16.80 -8.69
N ALA A 268 -39.51 17.97 -9.33
CA ALA A 268 -40.55 18.34 -10.30
C ALA A 268 -39.92 18.46 -11.70
N MET A 269 -40.48 17.75 -12.65
CA MET A 269 -40.17 17.94 -14.07
C MET A 269 -41.09 19.00 -14.65
N LEU A 270 -40.54 20.06 -15.21
CA LEU A 270 -41.25 21.26 -15.64
C LEU A 270 -41.05 21.54 -17.10
N ASP A 271 -42.13 22.02 -17.73
CA ASP A 271 -42.18 22.48 -19.13
C ASP A 271 -42.31 23.99 -19.18
N ALA A 272 -41.35 24.64 -19.82
CA ALA A 272 -41.37 26.09 -20.04
C ALA A 272 -42.05 26.51 -21.36
N GLY A 273 -42.59 25.54 -22.13
CA GLY A 273 -43.13 25.77 -23.47
C GLY A 273 -42.11 25.64 -24.59
N GLU A 274 -40.81 25.60 -24.26
CA GLU A 274 -39.70 25.33 -25.16
C GLU A 274 -38.82 24.21 -24.59
N PRO A 275 -38.38 23.24 -25.40
CA PRO A 275 -37.50 22.17 -24.93
C PRO A 275 -36.12 22.71 -24.51
N PRO A 276 -35.40 22.04 -23.58
CA PRO A 276 -35.76 20.77 -22.95
C PRO A 276 -36.66 20.94 -21.71
N LEU A 277 -37.39 19.87 -21.34
CA LEU A 277 -37.94 19.76 -19.98
C LEU A 277 -36.81 19.84 -18.98
N PHE A 278 -37.07 20.47 -17.85
CA PHE A 278 -36.03 20.59 -16.83
C PHE A 278 -36.51 20.18 -15.43
N GLU A 279 -35.61 19.71 -14.64
CA GLU A 279 -35.87 19.23 -13.29
C GLU A 279 -35.59 20.33 -12.26
N ALA A 280 -36.53 20.54 -11.34
CA ALA A 280 -36.36 21.39 -10.17
C ALA A 280 -36.58 20.59 -8.89
N ARG A 281 -35.76 20.82 -7.87
CA ARG A 281 -35.86 20.17 -6.58
C ARG A 281 -36.51 21.10 -5.56
N LEU A 282 -37.32 20.54 -4.67
CA LEU A 282 -37.87 21.26 -3.53
C LEU A 282 -36.73 21.86 -2.69
N PHE A 283 -36.81 23.16 -2.45
CA PHE A 283 -35.74 23.93 -1.81
C PHE A 283 -36.18 24.62 -0.53
N LYS A 284 -37.38 25.33 -0.57
CA LYS A 284 -37.86 26.09 0.58
C LYS A 284 -39.37 25.95 0.79
N HIS A 285 -39.79 26.19 2.03
CA HIS A 285 -41.19 26.37 2.40
C HIS A 285 -41.34 27.73 3.10
N GLN A 286 -42.20 28.59 2.60
CA GLN A 286 -42.44 29.97 3.12
C GLN A 286 -41.14 30.78 3.30
N GLY A 287 -40.15 30.57 2.44
CA GLY A 287 -38.87 31.25 2.45
C GLY A 287 -37.78 30.64 3.33
N GLU A 288 -38.07 29.63 4.14
CA GLU A 288 -37.15 28.91 4.97
C GLU A 288 -36.74 27.56 4.33
N ASP A 289 -35.54 27.07 4.64
CA ASP A 289 -35.06 25.79 4.16
C ASP A 289 -35.91 24.65 4.70
N ILE A 290 -36.30 23.71 3.85
CA ILE A 290 -37.20 22.61 4.23
C ILE A 290 -36.48 21.28 4.32
N GLN A 291 -36.78 20.52 5.38
CA GLN A 291 -36.43 19.14 5.49
C GLN A 291 -37.68 18.26 5.44
N VAL A 292 -37.63 17.16 4.70
CA VAL A 292 -38.74 16.22 4.55
C VAL A 292 -38.35 14.91 5.22
N PRO A 293 -38.66 14.71 6.52
CA PRO A 293 -38.12 13.63 7.32
C PRO A 293 -38.81 12.26 7.12
N ASN A 294 -40.01 12.25 6.50
CA ASN A 294 -40.81 11.04 6.33
C ASN A 294 -41.81 11.13 5.19
N GLN A 295 -42.41 10.00 4.83
CA GLN A 295 -43.39 9.89 3.74
C GLN A 295 -44.63 10.74 3.99
N GLU A 296 -45.15 10.80 5.22
CA GLU A 296 -46.35 11.59 5.54
C GLU A 296 -46.19 13.08 5.21
N THR A 297 -45.00 13.64 5.52
CA THR A 297 -44.65 15.01 5.17
C THR A 297 -44.49 15.17 3.67
N ALA A 298 -43.88 14.21 2.99
CA ALA A 298 -43.75 14.22 1.52
C ALA A 298 -45.13 14.20 0.85
N ASP A 299 -46.07 13.37 1.30
CA ASP A 299 -47.42 13.24 0.77
C ASP A 299 -48.21 14.53 0.94
N LYS A 300 -48.08 15.23 2.10
CA LYS A 300 -48.72 16.54 2.33
C LYS A 300 -48.21 17.60 1.35
N ILE A 301 -46.89 17.62 1.16
CA ILE A 301 -46.29 18.55 0.19
C ILE A 301 -46.74 18.23 -1.23
N LEU A 302 -46.71 16.95 -1.63
CA LEU A 302 -47.21 16.54 -2.97
C LEU A 302 -48.64 16.92 -3.23
N ALA A 303 -49.55 16.77 -2.25
CA ALA A 303 -50.96 17.16 -2.37
C ALA A 303 -51.08 18.68 -2.61
N ALA A 304 -50.31 19.49 -1.89
CA ALA A 304 -50.31 20.94 -2.04
C ALA A 304 -49.73 21.42 -3.38
N VAL A 305 -48.59 20.91 -3.78
CA VAL A 305 -47.87 21.40 -4.98
C VAL A 305 -48.51 20.93 -6.29
N ARG A 306 -49.22 19.78 -6.30
CA ARG A 306 -50.01 19.32 -7.47
C ARG A 306 -51.16 20.23 -7.84
N GLN A 307 -51.71 20.95 -6.84
CA GLN A 307 -52.81 21.88 -7.06
C GLN A 307 -52.32 23.34 -7.22
N ALA A 308 -51.04 23.56 -6.96
CA ALA A 308 -50.47 24.89 -7.01
C ALA A 308 -50.25 25.40 -8.46
N LYS A 309 -50.26 26.72 -8.62
CA LYS A 309 -49.75 27.34 -9.84
C LYS A 309 -48.23 27.41 -9.80
N TRP A 310 -47.59 26.87 -10.83
CA TRP A 310 -46.16 26.90 -11.00
C TRP A 310 -45.75 28.17 -11.76
N GLN A 311 -44.90 28.98 -11.17
CA GLN A 311 -44.47 30.24 -11.74
C GLN A 311 -42.98 30.51 -11.40
N VAL A 312 -42.24 31.04 -12.38
CA VAL A 312 -40.83 31.45 -12.16
C VAL A 312 -40.83 32.65 -11.19
N ALA A 313 -40.23 32.46 -10.04
CA ALA A 313 -40.11 33.50 -9.01
C ALA A 313 -38.88 34.38 -9.27
N SER A 314 -37.75 33.80 -9.64
CA SER A 314 -36.52 34.55 -9.97
C SER A 314 -35.61 33.76 -10.90
N VAL A 315 -34.81 34.44 -11.70
CA VAL A 315 -33.78 33.87 -12.56
C VAL A 315 -32.47 34.57 -12.27
N ALA A 316 -31.50 33.83 -11.73
CA ALA A 316 -30.16 34.33 -11.46
C ALA A 316 -29.14 33.71 -12.41
N GLN A 317 -28.39 34.50 -13.13
CA GLN A 317 -27.27 34.07 -13.96
C GLN A 317 -25.98 34.60 -13.39
N LYS A 318 -25.01 33.70 -13.20
CA LYS A 318 -23.72 34.03 -12.62
C LYS A 318 -22.61 33.32 -13.37
N GLU A 319 -21.56 34.06 -13.71
CA GLU A 319 -20.33 33.43 -14.21
C GLU A 319 -19.53 32.85 -13.04
N LYS A 320 -19.34 31.53 -13.04
CA LYS A 320 -18.55 30.81 -12.05
C LYS A 320 -17.18 30.46 -12.64
N LYS A 321 -16.11 30.87 -11.96
CA LYS A 321 -14.74 30.54 -12.35
C LYS A 321 -14.27 29.35 -11.53
N ARG A 322 -13.74 28.33 -12.21
CA ARG A 322 -13.06 27.21 -11.57
C ARG A 322 -11.56 27.38 -11.80
N ASN A 323 -10.83 27.65 -10.72
CA ASN A 323 -9.41 27.94 -10.77
C ASN A 323 -8.58 26.69 -11.05
N PRO A 324 -7.44 26.82 -11.77
CA PRO A 324 -6.52 25.73 -11.95
C PRO A 324 -5.89 25.30 -10.62
N PRO A 325 -5.81 23.99 -10.38
CA PRO A 325 -5.22 23.47 -9.15
C PRO A 325 -3.69 23.64 -9.14
N PRO A 326 -3.04 23.76 -7.95
CA PRO A 326 -1.60 23.91 -7.83
C PRO A 326 -0.83 22.71 -8.41
N PRO A 327 0.46 22.86 -8.76
CA PRO A 327 1.32 21.74 -9.09
C PRO A 327 1.38 20.74 -7.93
N PHE A 328 1.81 19.52 -8.19
CA PHE A 328 1.76 18.48 -7.19
C PHE A 328 2.74 18.65 -6.03
N THR A 329 2.24 18.48 -4.81
CA THR A 329 3.01 18.02 -3.65
C THR A 329 3.04 16.49 -3.65
N THR A 330 3.83 15.87 -2.77
CA THR A 330 3.88 14.40 -2.63
C THR A 330 2.51 13.81 -2.31
N SER A 331 1.80 14.38 -1.35
CA SER A 331 0.49 13.90 -0.92
C SER A 331 -0.55 14.01 -2.04
N LYS A 332 -0.62 15.16 -2.71
CA LYS A 332 -1.54 15.37 -3.84
C LYS A 332 -1.22 14.47 -5.02
N LEU A 333 0.08 14.19 -5.29
CA LEU A 333 0.49 13.22 -6.31
C LEU A 333 0.03 11.80 -5.96
N GLN A 334 0.17 11.37 -4.69
CA GLN A 334 -0.28 10.06 -4.24
C GLN A 334 -1.80 9.92 -4.34
N GLN A 335 -2.56 10.95 -3.94
CA GLN A 335 -4.01 11.01 -4.05
C GLN A 335 -4.46 10.91 -5.52
N ALA A 336 -3.92 11.76 -6.39
CA ALA A 336 -4.27 11.77 -7.81
C ALA A 336 -3.88 10.46 -8.53
N ALA A 337 -2.71 9.89 -8.22
CA ALA A 337 -2.27 8.62 -8.79
C ALA A 337 -3.16 7.44 -8.33
N TYR A 338 -3.63 7.45 -7.07
CA TYR A 338 -4.58 6.45 -6.61
C TYR A 338 -5.93 6.59 -7.32
N ASN A 339 -6.49 7.80 -7.34
CA ASN A 339 -7.81 8.05 -7.88
C ASN A 339 -7.89 7.77 -9.39
N ARG A 340 -6.91 8.24 -10.17
CA ARG A 340 -6.91 8.16 -11.63
C ARG A 340 -6.28 6.88 -12.19
N LEU A 341 -5.20 6.39 -11.54
CA LEU A 341 -4.39 5.29 -12.06
C LEU A 341 -4.51 4.02 -11.21
N ARG A 342 -5.19 4.11 -10.05
CA ARG A 342 -5.29 3.03 -9.05
C ARG A 342 -3.91 2.55 -8.56
N TYR A 343 -2.93 3.47 -8.51
CA TYR A 343 -1.62 3.18 -7.96
C TYR A 343 -1.60 3.37 -6.45
N THR A 344 -1.03 2.41 -5.74
CA THR A 344 -0.78 2.56 -4.29
C THR A 344 0.26 3.65 -4.05
N ALA A 345 0.24 4.29 -2.88
CA ALA A 345 1.25 5.28 -2.49
C ALA A 345 2.69 4.74 -2.64
N LYS A 346 2.93 3.49 -2.21
CA LYS A 346 4.23 2.80 -2.37
C LYS A 346 4.63 2.67 -3.85
N ARG A 347 3.70 2.32 -4.72
CA ARG A 347 3.96 2.18 -6.16
C ARG A 347 4.22 3.54 -6.80
N THR A 348 3.41 4.53 -6.47
CA THR A 348 3.56 5.90 -6.97
C THR A 348 4.94 6.44 -6.65
N MET A 349 5.39 6.33 -5.38
CA MET A 349 6.70 6.81 -4.97
C MET A 349 7.85 6.04 -5.64
N ALA A 350 7.72 4.73 -5.84
CA ALA A 350 8.73 3.93 -6.54
C ALA A 350 8.86 4.32 -8.03
N LEU A 351 7.75 4.66 -8.70
CA LEU A 351 7.76 5.14 -10.08
C LEU A 351 8.30 6.57 -10.17
N ALA A 352 7.88 7.45 -9.25
CA ALA A 352 8.38 8.83 -9.18
C ALA A 352 9.89 8.87 -8.94
N GLN A 353 10.42 8.02 -8.06
CA GLN A 353 11.87 7.88 -7.84
C GLN A 353 12.62 7.51 -9.14
N ARG A 354 12.07 6.60 -9.93
CA ARG A 354 12.67 6.24 -11.23
C ARG A 354 12.66 7.40 -12.23
N LEU A 355 11.58 8.19 -12.27
CA LEU A 355 11.49 9.37 -13.13
C LEU A 355 12.48 10.46 -12.69
N TYR A 356 12.68 10.63 -11.39
CA TYR A 356 13.64 11.59 -10.81
C TYR A 356 15.09 11.16 -11.03
N GLU A 357 15.45 9.90 -10.76
CA GLU A 357 16.82 9.42 -10.88
C GLU A 357 17.31 9.33 -12.33
N GLY A 358 16.38 9.14 -13.27
CA GLY A 358 16.62 9.09 -14.69
C GLY A 358 16.17 7.79 -15.36
N VAL A 359 15.70 7.92 -16.56
CA VAL A 359 15.29 6.85 -17.48
C VAL A 359 16.04 6.96 -18.80
N GLU A 360 16.22 5.83 -19.48
CA GLU A 360 16.95 5.79 -20.76
C GLU A 360 16.07 6.35 -21.88
N LEU A 361 16.53 7.42 -22.54
CA LEU A 361 15.86 8.05 -23.68
C LEU A 361 16.64 7.82 -25.00
N GLY A 362 17.01 6.58 -25.28
CA GLY A 362 17.73 6.21 -26.49
C GLY A 362 19.11 6.85 -26.56
N GLU A 363 19.40 7.61 -27.63
CA GLU A 363 20.71 8.27 -27.88
C GLU A 363 21.04 9.32 -26.80
N GLU A 364 20.04 9.92 -26.17
CA GLU A 364 20.26 10.85 -25.05
C GLU A 364 20.77 10.15 -23.79
N GLY A 365 20.67 8.82 -23.72
CA GLY A 365 21.01 8.03 -22.52
C GLY A 365 20.10 8.35 -21.34
N SER A 366 20.64 8.27 -20.11
CA SER A 366 19.84 8.49 -18.88
C SER A 366 19.49 9.95 -18.70
N VAL A 367 18.18 10.26 -18.52
CA VAL A 367 17.62 11.61 -18.30
C VAL A 367 16.61 11.58 -17.18
N ALA A 368 16.73 12.49 -16.21
CA ALA A 368 15.73 12.71 -15.18
C ALA A 368 14.56 13.50 -15.75
N LEU A 369 13.34 13.02 -15.54
CA LEU A 369 12.13 13.59 -16.14
C LEU A 369 11.32 14.47 -15.21
N ILE A 370 11.49 14.34 -13.89
CA ILE A 370 10.76 15.14 -12.90
C ILE A 370 11.71 15.72 -11.85
N THR A 371 11.25 16.75 -11.14
CA THR A 371 11.89 17.30 -9.94
C THR A 371 11.81 16.30 -8.77
N TYR A 372 12.49 16.59 -7.68
CA TYR A 372 12.45 15.78 -6.47
C TYR A 372 11.01 15.59 -5.96
N MET A 373 10.60 14.34 -5.81
CA MET A 373 9.19 13.99 -5.59
C MET A 373 8.75 13.98 -4.12
N ARG A 374 9.66 14.15 -3.16
CA ARG A 374 9.32 14.27 -1.73
C ARG A 374 9.32 15.73 -1.35
N THR A 375 8.20 16.38 -1.51
CA THR A 375 8.02 17.81 -1.26
C THR A 375 6.60 18.11 -0.83
N ASP A 376 6.45 19.06 0.04
CA ASP A 376 5.19 19.70 0.43
C ASP A 376 5.04 21.10 -0.17
N SER A 377 6.04 21.56 -0.91
CA SER A 377 6.07 22.86 -1.59
C SER A 377 5.30 22.81 -2.92
N VAL A 378 4.61 23.92 -3.22
CA VAL A 378 3.99 24.20 -4.53
C VAL A 378 4.76 25.26 -5.31
N HIS A 379 5.93 25.66 -4.83
CA HIS A 379 6.81 26.62 -5.49
C HIS A 379 7.32 26.09 -6.84
N VAL A 380 7.44 26.98 -7.83
CA VAL A 380 7.96 26.67 -9.17
C VAL A 380 9.06 27.67 -9.52
N SER A 381 10.19 27.18 -10.02
CA SER A 381 11.29 28.03 -10.45
C SER A 381 10.90 28.93 -11.61
N ASN A 382 11.53 30.10 -11.69
CA ASN A 382 11.28 31.07 -12.77
C ASN A 382 11.60 30.52 -14.17
N ASP A 383 12.60 29.64 -14.28
CA ASP A 383 12.94 28.98 -15.54
C ASP A 383 11.80 28.08 -16.03
N ALA A 384 11.23 27.27 -15.13
CA ALA A 384 10.11 26.39 -15.46
C ALA A 384 8.83 27.19 -15.79
N LEU A 385 8.60 28.30 -15.07
CA LEU A 385 7.50 29.22 -15.40
C LEU A 385 7.68 29.83 -16.80
N ALA A 386 8.89 30.24 -17.18
CA ALA A 386 9.16 30.76 -18.51
C ALA A 386 8.88 29.71 -19.61
N GLN A 387 9.41 28.49 -19.45
CA GLN A 387 9.20 27.40 -20.42
C GLN A 387 7.72 27.02 -20.62
N VAL A 388 6.96 26.89 -19.53
CA VAL A 388 5.55 26.53 -19.65
C VAL A 388 4.70 27.65 -20.26
N ARG A 389 5.11 28.91 -20.06
CA ARG A 389 4.45 30.07 -20.67
C ARG A 389 4.77 30.22 -22.17
N GLU A 390 5.86 29.64 -22.65
CA GLU A 390 6.12 29.48 -24.10
C GLU A 390 5.32 28.35 -24.69
N LEU A 391 5.22 27.21 -23.99
CA LEU A 391 4.48 26.03 -24.44
C LEU A 391 2.97 26.26 -24.59
N ILE A 392 2.33 26.95 -23.63
CA ILE A 392 0.86 27.10 -23.60
C ILE A 392 0.34 27.77 -24.86
N PRO A 393 0.83 28.93 -25.32
CA PRO A 393 0.37 29.58 -26.55
C PRO A 393 0.61 28.74 -27.80
N GLU A 394 1.75 28.07 -27.88
CA GLU A 394 2.13 27.25 -29.02
C GLU A 394 1.20 26.03 -29.20
N ARG A 395 0.90 25.34 -28.10
CA ARG A 395 0.19 24.07 -28.16
C ARG A 395 -1.35 24.20 -27.98
N PHE A 396 -1.78 25.18 -27.21
CA PHE A 396 -3.21 25.33 -26.85
C PHE A 396 -3.84 26.64 -27.33
N GLY A 397 -3.02 27.61 -27.69
CA GLY A 397 -3.42 28.94 -28.12
C GLY A 397 -3.21 30.01 -27.03
N SER A 398 -3.03 31.25 -27.46
CA SER A 398 -2.74 32.41 -26.56
C SER A 398 -3.92 32.72 -25.62
N SER A 399 -5.15 32.33 -25.98
CA SER A 399 -6.35 32.50 -25.15
C SER A 399 -6.35 31.68 -23.87
N TYR A 400 -5.45 30.71 -23.71
CA TYR A 400 -5.30 29.88 -22.51
C TYR A 400 -4.24 30.39 -21.53
N LEU A 401 -3.41 31.36 -21.94
CA LEU A 401 -2.32 31.88 -21.13
C LEU A 401 -2.76 33.08 -20.27
N PRO A 402 -2.64 33.03 -18.94
CA PRO A 402 -2.90 34.20 -18.10
C PRO A 402 -1.82 35.28 -18.32
N ALA A 403 -2.18 36.53 -18.14
CA ALA A 403 -1.25 37.70 -18.33
C ALA A 403 -0.02 37.61 -17.39
N LYS A 404 -0.20 37.07 -16.19
CA LYS A 404 0.87 36.83 -15.20
C LYS A 404 0.90 35.36 -14.84
N PRO A 405 2.09 34.80 -14.41
CA PRO A 405 2.18 33.46 -13.88
C PRO A 405 1.22 33.27 -12.69
N ASN A 406 0.64 32.07 -12.58
CA ASN A 406 -0.11 31.69 -11.40
C ASN A 406 0.85 31.29 -10.29
N TYR A 407 0.75 31.96 -9.14
CA TYR A 407 1.50 31.65 -7.93
C TYR A 407 0.57 31.06 -6.88
N TYR A 408 1.03 29.99 -6.25
CA TYR A 408 0.29 29.28 -5.22
C TYR A 408 0.99 29.45 -3.88
N LYS A 409 0.22 29.60 -2.81
CA LYS A 409 0.76 29.68 -1.45
C LYS A 409 1.06 28.27 -0.94
N SER A 410 2.30 28.02 -0.54
CA SER A 410 2.65 26.86 0.26
C SER A 410 2.05 27.00 1.67
N LYS A 411 1.85 25.87 2.38
CA LYS A 411 1.53 25.90 3.82
C LYS A 411 2.65 26.66 4.56
N LYS A 412 2.34 27.27 5.72
CA LYS A 412 3.31 28.09 6.47
C LYS A 412 4.60 27.35 6.84
N ASP A 413 4.49 26.03 7.01
CA ASP A 413 5.57 25.15 7.46
C ASP A 413 6.22 24.37 6.29
N ALA A 414 5.88 24.69 5.03
CA ALA A 414 6.50 24.08 3.88
C ALA A 414 7.94 24.56 3.72
N GLN A 415 8.87 23.63 3.47
CA GLN A 415 10.27 23.96 3.24
C GLN A 415 10.41 24.83 1.97
N GLU A 416 10.69 26.12 2.13
CA GLU A 416 10.80 27.08 1.01
C GLU A 416 11.90 26.72 0.00
N ALA A 417 12.86 25.89 0.40
CA ALA A 417 13.96 25.45 -0.45
C ALA A 417 13.55 24.39 -1.49
N HIS A 418 12.35 23.76 -1.34
CA HIS A 418 11.88 22.73 -2.23
C HIS A 418 10.98 23.27 -3.34
N GLU A 419 11.01 22.63 -4.50
CA GLU A 419 10.06 22.85 -5.59
C GLU A 419 8.95 21.81 -5.60
N ALA A 420 7.83 22.15 -6.26
CA ALA A 420 6.75 21.22 -6.55
C ALA A 420 7.21 20.07 -7.46
N VAL A 421 6.46 18.96 -7.46
CA VAL A 421 6.69 17.86 -8.40
C VAL A 421 6.23 18.29 -9.80
N ARG A 422 7.16 18.49 -10.71
CA ARG A 422 6.95 18.94 -12.09
C ARG A 422 7.91 18.26 -13.06
N PRO A 423 7.68 18.33 -14.38
CA PRO A 423 8.68 17.96 -15.38
C PRO A 423 9.94 18.81 -15.22
N THR A 424 11.12 18.21 -15.42
CA THR A 424 12.39 18.94 -15.47
C THR A 424 12.48 19.83 -16.73
N ASP A 425 11.83 19.38 -17.78
CA ASP A 425 11.71 20.07 -19.07
C ASP A 425 10.27 19.85 -19.58
N VAL A 426 9.45 20.91 -19.55
CA VAL A 426 8.03 20.82 -19.95
C VAL A 426 7.86 20.65 -21.46
N LEU A 427 8.88 21.00 -22.25
CA LEU A 427 8.88 20.79 -23.71
C LEU A 427 8.98 19.32 -24.09
N ARG A 428 9.43 18.44 -23.16
CA ARG A 428 9.36 16.99 -23.31
C ARG A 428 7.95 16.51 -23.02
N THR A 429 7.13 16.50 -24.05
CA THR A 429 5.73 16.09 -23.91
C THR A 429 5.61 14.59 -23.58
N PRO A 430 4.49 14.16 -23.01
CA PRO A 430 4.26 12.74 -22.78
C PRO A 430 4.41 11.89 -24.05
N GLU A 431 3.99 12.41 -25.19
CA GLU A 431 4.09 11.75 -26.50
C GLU A 431 5.54 11.48 -26.90
N ASP A 432 6.46 12.44 -26.68
CA ASP A 432 7.87 12.33 -27.02
C ASP A 432 8.58 11.21 -26.27
N VAL A 433 8.23 11.03 -24.99
CA VAL A 433 8.86 10.04 -24.12
C VAL A 433 8.13 8.68 -24.13
N ARG A 434 6.95 8.58 -24.76
CA ARG A 434 6.10 7.38 -24.75
C ARG A 434 6.85 6.11 -25.15
N LYS A 435 7.65 6.17 -26.19
CA LYS A 435 8.39 5.01 -26.74
C LYS A 435 9.51 4.49 -25.82
N TYR A 436 9.92 5.28 -24.84
CA TYR A 436 11.01 4.93 -23.90
C TYR A 436 10.51 4.49 -22.52
N LEU A 437 9.24 4.79 -22.19
CA LEU A 437 8.66 4.51 -20.90
C LEU A 437 7.75 3.27 -20.93
N ASP A 438 7.80 2.46 -19.86
CA ASP A 438 6.75 1.47 -19.64
C ASP A 438 5.42 2.18 -19.34
N ASP A 439 4.29 1.48 -19.52
CA ASP A 439 2.95 2.06 -19.36
C ASP A 439 2.72 2.74 -18.01
N ASN A 440 3.34 2.23 -16.94
CA ASN A 440 3.13 2.78 -15.60
C ASN A 440 3.91 4.08 -15.41
N LEU A 441 5.15 4.12 -15.87
CA LEU A 441 5.97 5.33 -15.86
C LEU A 441 5.37 6.41 -16.75
N PHE A 442 4.90 6.01 -17.94
CA PHE A 442 4.27 6.93 -18.87
C PHE A 442 3.04 7.59 -18.27
N LYS A 443 2.10 6.80 -17.71
CA LYS A 443 0.87 7.34 -17.10
C LYS A 443 1.18 8.28 -15.94
N LEU A 444 2.18 7.96 -15.11
CA LEU A 444 2.56 8.83 -14.01
C LEU A 444 3.21 10.11 -14.50
N TYR A 445 4.11 10.04 -15.48
CA TYR A 445 4.72 11.22 -16.10
C TYR A 445 3.67 12.12 -16.75
N GLN A 446 2.75 11.54 -17.51
CA GLN A 446 1.64 12.24 -18.13
C GLN A 446 0.78 12.98 -17.10
N LEU A 447 0.46 12.33 -15.98
CA LEU A 447 -0.30 12.93 -14.90
C LEU A 447 0.42 14.15 -14.30
N ILE A 448 1.74 14.04 -14.06
CA ILE A 448 2.57 15.13 -13.52
C ILE A 448 2.67 16.29 -14.53
N TRP A 449 2.93 15.97 -15.79
CA TRP A 449 3.05 16.95 -16.86
C TRP A 449 1.75 17.74 -17.07
N GLN A 450 0.63 17.02 -17.18
CA GLN A 450 -0.70 17.63 -17.35
C GLN A 450 -1.06 18.55 -16.19
N ARG A 451 -0.79 18.13 -14.94
CA ARG A 451 -1.06 18.95 -13.74
C ARG A 451 -0.20 20.22 -13.72
N PHE A 452 1.05 20.11 -14.06
CA PHE A 452 1.96 21.26 -14.10
C PHE A 452 1.54 22.28 -15.17
N VAL A 453 1.27 21.84 -16.39
CA VAL A 453 0.80 22.75 -17.47
C VAL A 453 -0.53 23.38 -17.08
N ALA A 454 -1.49 22.60 -16.62
CA ALA A 454 -2.79 23.08 -16.19
C ALA A 454 -2.69 24.15 -15.10
N SER A 455 -1.75 23.99 -14.14
CA SER A 455 -1.54 24.97 -13.07
C SER A 455 -1.19 26.38 -13.57
N GLN A 456 -0.65 26.50 -14.78
CA GLN A 456 -0.23 27.77 -15.36
C GLN A 456 -1.19 28.28 -16.47
N MET A 457 -2.37 27.65 -16.59
CA MET A 457 -3.42 28.08 -17.55
C MET A 457 -4.49 28.95 -16.88
N LEU A 458 -5.35 29.53 -17.71
CA LEU A 458 -6.51 30.29 -17.25
C LEU A 458 -7.57 29.39 -16.59
N PRO A 459 -8.39 29.93 -15.68
CA PRO A 459 -9.52 29.21 -15.09
C PRO A 459 -10.52 28.73 -16.15
N ALA A 460 -11.21 27.65 -15.87
CA ALA A 460 -12.42 27.28 -16.61
C ALA A 460 -13.58 28.19 -16.18
N ILE A 461 -14.42 28.55 -17.14
CA ILE A 461 -15.54 29.47 -16.93
C ILE A 461 -16.83 28.74 -17.25
N PHE A 462 -17.79 28.84 -16.32
CA PHE A 462 -19.11 28.25 -16.43
C PHE A 462 -20.15 29.33 -16.28
N ASP A 463 -21.17 29.34 -17.15
CA ASP A 463 -22.36 30.13 -16.98
C ASP A 463 -23.36 29.31 -16.14
N GLN A 464 -23.52 29.65 -14.88
CA GLN A 464 -24.43 29.00 -13.96
C GLN A 464 -25.77 29.78 -13.96
N THR A 465 -26.86 29.09 -14.29
CA THR A 465 -28.22 29.60 -14.21
C THR A 465 -28.94 28.93 -13.05
N THR A 466 -29.52 29.71 -12.16
CA THR A 466 -30.38 29.24 -11.08
C THR A 466 -31.77 29.82 -11.28
N ILE A 467 -32.78 28.96 -11.30
CA ILE A 467 -34.17 29.33 -11.46
C ILE A 467 -34.91 28.94 -10.17
N ASP A 468 -35.44 29.90 -9.47
CA ASP A 468 -36.35 29.67 -8.35
C ASP A 468 -37.80 29.71 -8.84
N ILE A 469 -38.57 28.71 -8.50
CA ILE A 469 -39.90 28.46 -8.99
C ILE A 469 -40.85 28.36 -7.80
N SER A 470 -41.87 29.18 -7.77
CA SER A 470 -42.92 29.12 -6.75
C SER A 470 -44.01 28.10 -7.13
N ALA A 471 -44.40 27.28 -6.22
CA ALA A 471 -45.52 26.35 -6.28
C ALA A 471 -46.37 26.50 -4.99
N GLY A 472 -47.25 27.50 -4.93
CA GLY A 472 -47.93 27.91 -3.70
C GLY A 472 -46.96 28.47 -2.66
N GLU A 473 -46.92 27.88 -1.47
CA GLU A 473 -46.03 28.26 -0.37
C GLU A 473 -44.61 27.62 -0.49
N TYR A 474 -44.41 26.75 -1.47
CA TYR A 474 -43.17 26.03 -1.70
C TYR A 474 -42.34 26.67 -2.81
N THR A 475 -41.03 26.64 -2.61
CA THR A 475 -40.08 27.06 -3.66
C THR A 475 -39.26 25.84 -4.12
N PHE A 476 -39.26 25.65 -5.43
CA PHE A 476 -38.39 24.68 -6.09
C PHE A 476 -37.22 25.41 -6.74
N ARG A 477 -36.06 24.75 -6.81
CA ARG A 477 -34.89 25.31 -7.44
C ARG A 477 -34.36 24.37 -8.53
N ALA A 478 -34.10 24.94 -9.70
CA ALA A 478 -33.36 24.30 -10.76
C ALA A 478 -32.03 25.03 -10.93
N THR A 479 -30.93 24.25 -10.98
CA THR A 479 -29.58 24.78 -11.25
C THR A 479 -29.03 24.09 -12.49
N GLY A 480 -28.49 24.86 -13.42
CA GLY A 480 -27.79 24.37 -14.60
C GLY A 480 -26.49 25.12 -14.77
N SER A 481 -25.47 24.40 -15.23
CA SER A 481 -24.13 24.98 -15.44
C SER A 481 -23.62 24.56 -16.80
N VAL A 482 -23.38 25.52 -17.66
CA VAL A 482 -22.86 25.28 -19.03
C VAL A 482 -21.46 25.84 -19.14
N GLN A 483 -20.54 24.98 -19.60
CA GLN A 483 -19.14 25.37 -19.80
C GLN A 483 -19.03 26.38 -20.95
N LYS A 484 -18.57 27.59 -20.63
CA LYS A 484 -18.34 28.68 -21.58
C LYS A 484 -16.90 28.66 -22.12
N PHE A 485 -15.96 28.34 -21.24
CA PHE A 485 -14.55 28.24 -21.55
C PHE A 485 -13.91 27.12 -20.74
N ASP A 486 -13.23 26.20 -21.40
CA ASP A 486 -12.65 25.01 -20.77
C ASP A 486 -11.38 25.31 -19.95
N GLY A 487 -10.65 26.39 -20.28
CA GLY A 487 -9.47 26.80 -19.53
C GLY A 487 -8.47 25.66 -19.32
N TYR A 488 -7.97 25.51 -18.09
CA TYR A 488 -7.05 24.45 -17.72
C TYR A 488 -7.61 23.03 -17.92
N MET A 489 -8.93 22.86 -17.94
CA MET A 489 -9.59 21.56 -18.13
C MET A 489 -9.32 20.96 -19.52
N ARG A 490 -8.85 21.77 -20.48
CA ARG A 490 -8.37 21.32 -21.78
C ARG A 490 -7.25 20.29 -21.66
N VAL A 491 -6.42 20.42 -20.64
CA VAL A 491 -5.23 19.55 -20.40
C VAL A 491 -5.48 18.59 -19.24
N TYR A 492 -6.12 19.05 -18.19
CA TYR A 492 -6.29 18.32 -16.94
C TYR A 492 -7.75 18.29 -16.52
N GLN A 493 -8.46 17.24 -16.98
CA GLN A 493 -9.84 17.02 -16.57
C GLN A 493 -9.86 16.40 -15.17
N LEU A 494 -10.71 16.95 -14.30
CA LEU A 494 -10.97 16.36 -12.99
C LEU A 494 -11.88 15.13 -13.17
N PRO A 495 -11.72 14.05 -12.35
CA PRO A 495 -12.61 12.91 -12.37
C PRO A 495 -14.06 13.34 -12.08
N ALA A 496 -15.02 12.71 -12.73
CA ALA A 496 -16.44 12.98 -12.51
C ALA A 496 -16.94 12.49 -11.14
N ALA A 497 -16.21 11.61 -10.44
CA ALA A 497 -16.62 11.05 -9.16
C ALA A 497 -16.48 12.09 -8.03
N ALA A 498 -17.57 12.33 -7.30
CA ALA A 498 -17.66 13.31 -6.22
C ALA A 498 -16.62 13.14 -5.09
N ALA A 499 -16.11 11.92 -4.90
CA ALA A 499 -15.07 11.61 -3.90
C ALA A 499 -13.69 12.18 -4.22
N ASP A 500 -13.45 12.62 -5.45
CA ASP A 500 -12.16 13.11 -5.93
C ASP A 500 -12.13 14.64 -6.10
N ARG A 501 -13.25 15.33 -5.82
CA ARG A 501 -13.34 16.78 -5.87
C ARG A 501 -12.84 17.39 -4.56
N GLU A 502 -12.16 18.51 -4.66
CA GLU A 502 -11.85 19.35 -3.48
C GLU A 502 -13.16 19.88 -2.88
N GLU A 503 -13.21 20.17 -1.58
CA GLU A 503 -14.47 20.51 -0.89
C GLU A 503 -15.22 21.69 -1.50
N ASP A 504 -14.52 22.65 -2.08
CA ASP A 504 -15.09 23.80 -2.79
C ASP A 504 -15.80 23.43 -4.12
N GLU A 505 -15.61 22.20 -4.63
CA GLU A 505 -16.19 21.72 -5.89
C GLU A 505 -17.43 20.81 -5.70
N LYS A 506 -17.81 20.50 -4.45
CA LYS A 506 -18.93 19.58 -4.15
C LYS A 506 -20.32 20.18 -4.42
N GLU A 507 -20.41 21.49 -4.61
CA GLU A 507 -21.70 22.17 -4.74
C GLU A 507 -22.27 22.29 -6.18
N ASP A 508 -21.66 21.72 -7.20
CA ASP A 508 -22.18 21.81 -8.57
C ASP A 508 -23.22 20.70 -8.89
N GLU A 509 -24.35 20.74 -8.17
CA GLU A 509 -25.57 20.08 -8.64
C GLU A 509 -26.05 20.79 -9.96
N GLY A 510 -25.83 20.14 -11.11
CA GLY A 510 -26.26 20.67 -12.41
C GLY A 510 -25.20 20.87 -13.47
N GLU A 511 -23.95 20.41 -13.23
CA GLU A 511 -22.88 20.45 -14.22
C GLU A 511 -23.27 19.71 -15.51
N GLY A 512 -23.21 20.42 -16.65
CA GLY A 512 -23.56 19.88 -17.97
C GLY A 512 -25.07 19.92 -18.29
N LYS A 513 -25.93 20.37 -17.37
CA LYS A 513 -27.37 20.55 -17.65
C LYS A 513 -27.65 21.97 -18.19
N ALA A 514 -28.08 22.05 -19.41
CA ALA A 514 -28.61 23.32 -19.95
C ALA A 514 -30.07 23.50 -19.50
N LEU A 515 -30.39 24.65 -18.92
CA LEU A 515 -31.79 25.03 -18.61
C LEU A 515 -32.42 25.82 -19.77
N PRO A 516 -33.72 25.70 -19.98
CA PRO A 516 -34.41 26.52 -20.97
C PRO A 516 -34.41 28.02 -20.59
N ARG A 517 -34.58 28.89 -21.56
CA ARG A 517 -34.70 30.31 -21.29
C ARG A 517 -36.08 30.60 -20.73
N VAL A 518 -36.14 31.10 -19.53
CA VAL A 518 -37.39 31.51 -18.86
C VAL A 518 -37.27 32.93 -18.36
N THR A 519 -38.42 33.58 -18.19
CA THR A 519 -38.54 34.94 -17.63
C THR A 519 -39.26 34.91 -16.30
N GLU A 520 -38.93 35.88 -15.42
CA GLU A 520 -39.64 36.02 -14.15
C GLU A 520 -41.13 36.25 -14.37
N GLY A 521 -41.94 35.60 -13.57
CA GLY A 521 -43.40 35.62 -13.72
C GLY A 521 -43.94 34.62 -14.74
N GLN A 522 -43.13 33.93 -15.55
CA GLN A 522 -43.57 32.93 -16.53
C GLN A 522 -44.25 31.76 -15.82
N THR A 523 -45.41 31.36 -16.32
CA THR A 523 -46.13 30.18 -15.84
C THR A 523 -45.48 28.92 -16.47
N LEU A 524 -45.22 27.94 -15.63
CA LEU A 524 -44.67 26.64 -16.03
C LEU A 524 -45.74 25.56 -15.95
N ARG A 525 -45.65 24.55 -16.80
CA ARG A 525 -46.51 23.37 -16.70
C ARG A 525 -45.77 22.28 -15.95
N LEU A 526 -46.40 21.75 -14.91
CA LEU A 526 -45.90 20.55 -14.23
C LEU A 526 -46.15 19.34 -15.14
N ASP A 527 -45.09 18.65 -15.54
CA ASP A 527 -45.16 17.41 -16.31
C ASP A 527 -45.23 16.20 -15.36
N GLN A 528 -44.24 16.08 -14.45
CA GLN A 528 -44.19 15.01 -13.49
C GLN A 528 -43.63 15.52 -12.16
N ILE A 529 -44.11 14.92 -11.05
CA ILE A 529 -43.48 15.12 -9.73
C ILE A 529 -43.12 13.79 -9.11
N ARG A 530 -41.86 13.68 -8.61
CA ARG A 530 -41.33 12.44 -8.08
C ARG A 530 -40.81 12.67 -6.65
N PRO A 531 -41.40 12.01 -5.66
CA PRO A 531 -40.79 11.88 -4.36
C PRO A 531 -39.75 10.75 -4.38
N GLU A 532 -38.60 10.97 -3.78
CA GLU A 532 -37.53 9.97 -3.66
C GLU A 532 -37.16 9.81 -2.19
N GLN A 533 -37.23 8.58 -1.71
CA GLN A 533 -36.86 8.21 -0.35
C GLN A 533 -35.33 7.97 -0.29
N HIS A 534 -34.71 8.57 0.69
CA HIS A 534 -33.30 8.40 0.97
C HIS A 534 -33.07 8.06 2.45
N PHE A 535 -31.92 7.47 2.70
CA PHE A 535 -31.43 7.29 4.05
C PHE A 535 -30.03 7.89 4.13
N THR A 536 -29.71 8.55 5.26
CA THR A 536 -28.36 9.02 5.47
C THR A 536 -27.39 7.85 5.46
N GLU A 537 -26.23 8.05 4.85
CA GLU A 537 -25.19 7.03 4.78
C GLU A 537 -24.08 7.28 5.83
N PRO A 538 -23.47 6.23 6.36
CA PRO A 538 -22.33 6.40 7.26
C PRO A 538 -21.13 7.00 6.52
N PRO A 539 -20.18 7.62 7.25
CA PRO A 539 -18.98 8.13 6.62
C PRO A 539 -18.23 7.00 5.88
N PRO A 540 -17.70 7.26 4.68
CA PRO A 540 -17.06 6.22 3.89
C PRO A 540 -15.75 5.75 4.55
N ARG A 541 -15.45 4.45 4.40
CA ARG A 541 -14.15 3.90 4.80
C ARG A 541 -13.03 4.55 4.02
N TYR A 542 -11.88 4.75 4.66
CA TYR A 542 -10.70 5.32 4.02
C TYR A 542 -10.20 4.49 2.84
N THR A 543 -9.84 5.18 1.77
CA THR A 543 -8.99 4.66 0.68
C THR A 543 -7.54 5.05 0.94
N GLU A 544 -6.59 4.65 0.09
CA GLU A 544 -5.21 5.18 0.23
C GLU A 544 -5.17 6.70 0.04
N ALA A 545 -5.96 7.24 -0.89
CA ALA A 545 -6.00 8.66 -1.17
C ALA A 545 -6.58 9.46 0.00
N THR A 546 -7.74 9.05 0.52
CA THR A 546 -8.41 9.75 1.62
C THR A 546 -7.66 9.60 2.94
N LEU A 547 -6.97 8.47 3.18
CA LEU A 547 -6.11 8.32 4.36
C LEU A 547 -4.87 9.21 4.28
N VAL A 548 -4.25 9.35 3.10
CA VAL A 548 -3.11 10.28 2.91
C VAL A 548 -3.58 11.72 3.12
N LYS A 549 -4.78 12.08 2.62
CA LYS A 549 -5.38 13.39 2.82
C LYS A 549 -5.56 13.68 4.30
N GLU A 550 -6.20 12.78 5.04
CA GLU A 550 -6.44 12.91 6.48
C GLU A 550 -5.15 13.08 7.27
N LEU A 551 -4.15 12.20 7.02
CA LEU A 551 -2.84 12.30 7.68
C LEU A 551 -2.15 13.64 7.41
N GLU A 552 -2.27 14.18 6.19
CA GLU A 552 -1.72 15.48 5.82
C GLU A 552 -2.45 16.64 6.50
N GLU A 553 -3.77 16.58 6.59
CA GLU A 553 -4.61 17.59 7.23
C GLU A 553 -4.39 17.65 8.74
N ASP A 554 -4.25 16.49 9.36
CA ASP A 554 -3.93 16.34 10.78
C ASP A 554 -2.44 16.63 11.11
N GLY A 555 -1.58 16.91 10.13
CA GLY A 555 -0.14 17.14 10.34
C GLY A 555 0.66 15.87 10.70
N ILE A 556 0.09 14.69 10.50
CA ILE A 556 0.65 13.39 10.90
C ILE A 556 1.49 12.78 9.77
N GLY A 557 2.78 12.61 10.01
CA GLY A 557 3.73 12.15 8.98
C GLY A 557 4.22 13.29 8.09
N ARG A 558 5.03 12.93 7.11
CA ARG A 558 5.65 13.89 6.16
C ARG A 558 5.76 13.19 4.77
N PRO A 559 6.08 13.92 3.70
CA PRO A 559 6.19 13.37 2.34
C PRO A 559 7.01 12.08 2.22
N SER A 560 8.02 11.90 3.04
CA SER A 560 8.87 10.71 3.06
C SER A 560 8.22 9.49 3.74
N THR A 561 7.16 9.67 4.55
CA THR A 561 6.64 8.62 5.45
C THR A 561 5.26 8.07 5.09
N TYR A 562 4.39 8.79 4.37
CA TYR A 562 3.02 8.34 4.07
C TYR A 562 2.96 6.92 3.47
N ALA A 563 3.75 6.67 2.43
CA ALA A 563 3.77 5.36 1.77
C ALA A 563 4.24 4.22 2.69
N SER A 564 5.19 4.50 3.60
CA SER A 564 5.71 3.51 4.55
C SER A 564 4.73 3.23 5.69
N ILE A 565 4.00 4.24 6.18
CA ILE A 565 2.96 4.11 7.20
C ILE A 565 1.88 3.13 6.70
N ILE A 566 1.29 3.42 5.54
CA ILE A 566 0.23 2.62 4.93
C ILE A 566 0.72 1.19 4.64
N SER A 567 1.91 1.05 4.06
CA SER A 567 2.47 -0.28 3.77
C SER A 567 2.64 -1.11 5.04
N THR A 568 3.09 -0.50 6.14
CA THR A 568 3.37 -1.20 7.38
C THR A 568 2.12 -1.73 8.05
N ILE A 569 1.03 -0.96 8.14
CA ILE A 569 -0.22 -1.42 8.76
C ILE A 569 -0.86 -2.57 7.99
N VAL A 570 -0.71 -2.59 6.65
CA VAL A 570 -1.17 -3.69 5.79
C VAL A 570 -0.24 -4.91 5.92
N GLU A 571 1.09 -4.73 5.87
CA GLU A 571 2.08 -5.82 5.99
C GLU A 571 2.04 -6.50 7.38
N ARG A 572 1.59 -5.77 8.43
CA ARG A 572 1.38 -6.29 9.79
C ARG A 572 0.03 -6.94 9.98
N GLU A 573 -0.80 -6.99 8.95
CA GLU A 573 -2.15 -7.55 9.00
C GLU A 573 -3.07 -6.84 10.03
N TYR A 574 -2.77 -5.59 10.37
CA TYR A 574 -3.66 -4.78 11.22
C TYR A 574 -4.86 -4.28 10.44
N VAL A 575 -4.69 -4.09 9.13
CA VAL A 575 -5.70 -3.59 8.21
C VAL A 575 -5.74 -4.50 6.99
N LYS A 576 -6.92 -4.75 6.48
CA LYS A 576 -7.17 -5.37 5.16
C LYS A 576 -7.59 -4.29 4.18
N LYS A 577 -7.38 -4.56 2.91
CA LYS A 577 -7.86 -3.72 1.81
C LYS A 577 -8.87 -4.53 1.00
N ASP A 578 -10.12 -4.10 1.06
CA ASP A 578 -11.22 -4.70 0.30
C ASP A 578 -11.80 -3.65 -0.64
N GLN A 579 -11.96 -3.99 -1.92
CA GLN A 579 -12.44 -3.11 -2.98
C GLN A 579 -11.78 -1.70 -2.98
N GLY A 580 -10.51 -1.64 -2.59
CA GLY A 580 -9.76 -0.39 -2.51
C GLY A 580 -9.90 0.39 -1.20
N ARG A 581 -10.76 -0.02 -0.27
CA ARG A 581 -11.02 0.61 1.02
C ARG A 581 -10.35 -0.16 2.16
N PHE A 582 -9.92 0.55 3.19
CA PHE A 582 -9.32 -0.05 4.38
C PHE A 582 -10.39 -0.48 5.38
N THR A 583 -10.24 -1.70 5.90
CA THR A 583 -11.03 -2.24 6.98
C THR A 583 -10.09 -2.77 8.05
N PRO A 584 -10.22 -2.40 9.32
CA PRO A 584 -9.37 -2.93 10.36
C PRO A 584 -9.66 -4.43 10.55
N THR A 585 -8.63 -5.20 10.83
CA THR A 585 -8.83 -6.60 11.25
C THR A 585 -9.18 -6.62 12.73
N MET A 586 -9.77 -7.69 13.23
CA MET A 586 -9.98 -7.84 14.67
C MET A 586 -8.68 -7.67 15.47
N LEU A 587 -7.55 -8.15 14.93
CA LEU A 587 -6.24 -7.92 15.53
C LEU A 587 -5.88 -6.43 15.56
N GLY A 588 -6.13 -5.72 14.46
CA GLY A 588 -5.88 -4.28 14.37
C GLY A 588 -6.72 -3.48 15.38
N GLU A 589 -8.02 -3.77 15.48
CA GLU A 589 -8.92 -3.12 16.45
C GLU A 589 -8.48 -3.36 17.90
N ARG A 590 -8.15 -4.62 18.24
CA ARG A 590 -7.71 -4.97 19.61
C ARG A 590 -6.35 -4.34 19.95
N VAL A 591 -5.41 -4.34 19.01
CA VAL A 591 -4.10 -3.70 19.20
C VAL A 591 -4.25 -2.17 19.32
N SER A 592 -5.05 -1.55 18.44
CA SER A 592 -5.35 -0.11 18.52
C SER A 592 -5.98 0.26 19.88
N GLY A 593 -7.03 -0.44 20.28
CA GLY A 593 -7.72 -0.18 21.56
C GLY A 593 -6.82 -0.36 22.77
N LEU A 594 -5.93 -1.38 22.78
CA LEU A 594 -4.94 -1.55 23.84
C LEU A 594 -3.95 -0.40 23.90
N LEU A 595 -3.40 0.00 22.75
CA LEU A 595 -2.38 1.02 22.68
C LEU A 595 -2.93 2.41 23.01
N VAL A 596 -4.10 2.76 22.47
CA VAL A 596 -4.75 4.06 22.75
C VAL A 596 -5.13 4.18 24.22
N LYS A 597 -5.64 3.10 24.84
CA LYS A 597 -6.01 3.10 26.26
C LYS A 597 -4.82 3.20 27.20
N SER A 598 -3.67 2.59 26.82
CA SER A 598 -2.50 2.51 27.72
C SER A 598 -1.46 3.60 27.47
N PHE A 599 -1.55 4.31 26.35
CA PHE A 599 -0.64 5.38 25.93
C PHE A 599 -1.47 6.46 25.22
N ASP A 600 -2.44 7.02 25.96
CA ASP A 600 -3.41 7.99 25.43
C ASP A 600 -2.74 9.23 24.82
N ASP A 601 -1.69 9.76 25.47
CA ASP A 601 -0.91 10.88 24.96
C ASP A 601 -0.08 10.50 23.73
N VAL A 602 0.68 9.39 23.78
CA VAL A 602 1.65 9.01 22.74
C VAL A 602 1.00 8.73 21.40
N PHE A 603 -0.24 8.20 21.39
CA PHE A 603 -1.01 7.87 20.21
C PHE A 603 -2.18 8.83 19.97
N ASP A 604 -2.16 10.00 20.62
CA ASP A 604 -3.05 11.10 20.31
C ASP A 604 -2.66 11.79 18.98
N LEU A 605 -3.66 12.21 18.20
CA LEU A 605 -3.44 12.84 16.89
C LEU A 605 -2.68 14.16 17.06
N LYS A 606 -3.13 15.05 17.95
CA LYS A 606 -2.54 16.35 18.17
C LYS A 606 -1.12 16.26 18.73
N PHE A 607 -0.90 15.32 19.66
CA PHE A 607 0.43 15.08 20.20
C PHE A 607 1.39 14.56 19.12
N THR A 608 0.92 13.67 18.25
CA THR A 608 1.74 13.16 17.14
C THR A 608 2.06 14.26 16.12
N ALA A 609 1.10 15.11 15.79
CA ALA A 609 1.31 16.28 14.93
C ALA A 609 2.35 17.24 15.53
N ARG A 610 2.20 17.57 16.83
CA ARG A 610 3.15 18.42 17.55
C ARG A 610 4.58 17.86 17.52
N LEU A 611 4.76 16.55 17.71
CA LEU A 611 6.10 15.94 17.61
C LEU A 611 6.69 16.06 16.20
N GLU A 612 5.86 16.03 15.14
CA GLU A 612 6.34 16.30 13.79
C GLU A 612 6.73 17.76 13.59
N GLU A 613 6.02 18.72 14.22
CA GLU A 613 6.38 20.14 14.26
C GLU A 613 7.69 20.37 15.02
N GLU A 614 7.87 19.75 16.19
CA GLU A 614 9.12 19.80 16.95
C GLU A 614 10.32 19.26 16.14
N LEU A 615 10.11 18.24 15.29
CA LEU A 615 11.14 17.77 14.37
C LEU A 615 11.47 18.80 13.26
N ASP A 616 10.49 19.58 12.82
CA ASP A 616 10.72 20.70 11.89
C ASP A 616 11.43 21.86 12.58
N GLU A 617 11.09 22.19 13.84
CA GLU A 617 11.82 23.17 14.66
C GLU A 617 13.30 22.79 14.91
N ILE A 618 13.59 21.49 15.05
CA ILE A 618 14.97 20.99 15.14
C ILE A 618 15.71 21.24 13.81
N GLU A 619 15.05 20.99 12.69
CA GLU A 619 15.61 21.23 11.37
C GLU A 619 15.95 22.71 11.14
N GLU A 620 15.10 23.59 11.62
CA GLU A 620 15.32 25.05 11.57
C GLU A 620 16.34 25.54 12.63
N GLY A 621 16.84 24.67 13.50
CA GLY A 621 17.79 25.00 14.56
C GLY A 621 17.18 25.76 15.74
N LYS A 622 15.85 25.78 15.86
CA LYS A 622 15.12 26.46 16.96
C LYS A 622 15.05 25.61 18.23
N LEU A 623 15.06 24.28 18.10
CA LEU A 623 14.97 23.35 19.21
C LEU A 623 16.14 22.36 19.20
N PRO A 624 16.91 22.19 20.31
CA PRO A 624 17.93 21.16 20.40
C PRO A 624 17.30 19.76 20.44
N TRP A 625 17.73 18.85 19.55
CA TRP A 625 17.13 17.52 19.40
C TRP A 625 17.11 16.68 20.70
N ARG A 626 18.14 16.79 21.54
CA ARG A 626 18.21 16.06 22.82
C ARG A 626 17.20 16.57 23.83
N GLN A 627 16.85 17.84 23.78
CA GLN A 627 15.79 18.40 24.62
C GLN A 627 14.45 17.81 24.24
N ALA A 628 14.07 17.82 22.96
CA ALA A 628 12.83 17.23 22.48
C ALA A 628 12.71 15.74 22.85
N VAL A 629 13.79 14.96 22.66
CA VAL A 629 13.80 13.54 23.04
C VAL A 629 13.71 13.34 24.55
N ARG A 630 14.31 14.23 25.37
CA ARG A 630 14.23 14.19 26.84
C ARG A 630 12.80 14.45 27.32
N GLU A 631 12.16 15.51 26.83
CA GLU A 631 10.79 15.87 27.18
C GLU A 631 9.79 14.74 26.82
N PHE A 632 9.97 14.13 25.66
CA PHE A 632 9.23 12.94 25.30
C PHE A 632 9.50 11.77 26.25
N TRP A 633 10.78 11.48 26.56
CA TRP A 633 11.17 10.34 27.38
C TRP A 633 10.61 10.41 28.81
N GLU A 634 10.65 11.58 29.44
CA GLU A 634 10.18 11.79 30.80
C GLU A 634 8.70 11.43 30.98
N LYS A 635 7.86 11.78 30.00
CA LYS A 635 6.44 11.39 29.98
C LYS A 635 6.28 9.91 29.64
N PHE A 636 6.95 9.48 28.58
CA PHE A 636 6.83 8.14 28.05
C PHE A 636 7.21 7.03 29.04
N VAL A 637 8.20 7.24 29.90
CA VAL A 637 8.62 6.24 30.89
C VAL A 637 7.55 6.01 31.97
N VAL A 638 6.79 7.04 32.32
CA VAL A 638 5.67 6.96 33.27
C VAL A 638 4.54 6.12 32.66
N ASP A 639 4.16 6.43 31.42
CA ASP A 639 3.10 5.69 30.69
C ASP A 639 3.51 4.23 30.46
N LEU A 640 4.79 3.99 30.16
CA LEU A 640 5.32 2.65 29.99
C LEU A 640 5.22 1.81 31.26
N ALA A 641 5.54 2.39 32.41
CA ALA A 641 5.41 1.72 33.70
C ALA A 641 3.94 1.41 34.05
N LYS A 642 3.05 2.38 33.87
CA LYS A 642 1.61 2.20 34.04
C LYS A 642 1.06 1.11 33.10
N ALA A 643 1.47 1.11 31.82
CA ALA A 643 1.04 0.14 30.83
C ALA A 643 1.52 -1.29 31.14
N ASP A 644 2.72 -1.47 31.71
CA ASP A 644 3.22 -2.81 32.10
C ASP A 644 2.31 -3.47 33.15
N ASP A 645 1.80 -2.69 34.10
CA ASP A 645 0.93 -3.15 35.18
C ASP A 645 -0.56 -3.25 34.75
N GLU A 646 -1.11 -2.22 34.11
CA GLU A 646 -2.55 -2.07 33.87
C GLU A 646 -3.03 -2.65 32.53
N MET A 647 -2.14 -2.81 31.53
CA MET A 647 -2.54 -3.30 30.20
C MET A 647 -3.11 -4.72 30.27
N VAL A 648 -4.34 -4.88 29.85
CA VAL A 648 -5.03 -6.18 29.84
C VAL A 648 -4.33 -7.20 28.95
N SER A 649 -4.41 -8.49 29.33
CA SER A 649 -3.71 -9.56 28.62
C SER A 649 -4.68 -10.54 27.94
N TYR A 650 -4.69 -10.55 26.62
CA TYR A 650 -5.42 -11.54 25.82
C TYR A 650 -4.86 -12.95 25.97
N LYS A 651 -3.61 -13.14 26.39
CA LYS A 651 -3.06 -14.44 26.72
C LYS A 651 -3.63 -15.00 28.01
N ALA A 652 -3.79 -14.16 29.02
CA ALA A 652 -4.47 -14.54 30.27
C ALA A 652 -5.97 -14.74 30.06
N GLY A 653 -6.57 -13.96 29.17
CA GLY A 653 -8.01 -13.94 28.88
C GLY A 653 -8.70 -12.74 29.50
N ILE A 654 -9.51 -12.06 28.69
CA ILE A 654 -10.30 -10.90 29.12
C ILE A 654 -11.73 -11.37 29.42
N PRO A 655 -12.28 -11.14 30.61
CA PRO A 655 -13.66 -11.50 30.94
C PRO A 655 -14.65 -10.78 30.03
N THR A 656 -15.66 -11.51 29.54
CA THR A 656 -16.71 -10.97 28.66
C THR A 656 -18.02 -10.70 29.39
N GLY A 657 -18.14 -11.08 30.67
CA GLY A 657 -19.40 -11.04 31.43
C GLY A 657 -20.39 -12.13 31.04
N LYS A 658 -20.10 -12.96 30.02
CA LYS A 658 -20.99 -14.04 29.55
C LYS A 658 -20.66 -15.35 30.22
N LYS A 659 -21.69 -16.08 30.69
CA LYS A 659 -21.51 -17.42 31.25
C LYS A 659 -21.24 -18.42 30.12
N CYS A 660 -20.48 -19.46 30.46
CA CYS A 660 -20.18 -20.56 29.53
C CYS A 660 -21.43 -21.42 29.29
N GLU A 661 -21.84 -21.53 28.04
CA GLU A 661 -22.99 -22.31 27.62
C GLU A 661 -22.85 -23.81 27.91
N LYS A 662 -21.60 -24.34 27.90
CA LYS A 662 -21.34 -25.76 28.11
C LYS A 662 -21.43 -26.21 29.60
N CYS A 663 -20.84 -25.43 30.50
CA CYS A 663 -20.79 -25.82 31.91
C CYS A 663 -21.67 -24.94 32.83
N GLY A 664 -22.29 -23.86 32.36
CA GLY A 664 -23.14 -22.94 33.09
C GLY A 664 -22.47 -22.17 34.26
N GLN A 665 -21.26 -22.58 34.68
CA GLN A 665 -20.58 -22.08 35.88
C GLN A 665 -19.40 -21.14 35.57
N GLY A 666 -18.66 -21.40 34.49
CA GLY A 666 -17.51 -20.60 34.09
C GLY A 666 -17.94 -19.36 33.32
N GLU A 667 -17.10 -18.33 33.31
CA GLU A 667 -17.22 -17.17 32.48
C GLU A 667 -16.45 -17.35 31.15
N LEU A 668 -16.95 -16.78 30.04
CA LEU A 668 -16.23 -16.79 28.78
C LEU A 668 -15.17 -15.71 28.79
N LEU A 669 -13.95 -16.12 28.49
CA LEU A 669 -12.76 -15.25 28.39
C LEU A 669 -12.37 -15.07 26.92
N GLU A 670 -12.22 -13.82 26.46
CA GLU A 670 -11.63 -13.53 25.16
C GLU A 670 -10.13 -13.76 25.21
N ARG A 671 -9.64 -14.69 24.40
CA ARG A 671 -8.23 -15.10 24.31
C ARG A 671 -7.73 -15.07 22.87
N ILE A 672 -6.40 -15.10 22.72
CA ILE A 672 -5.76 -15.17 21.41
C ILE A 672 -4.94 -16.45 21.25
N SER A 673 -5.10 -17.10 20.10
CA SER A 673 -4.32 -18.26 19.68
C SER A 673 -3.47 -17.95 18.43
N ARG A 674 -2.76 -18.95 17.89
CA ARG A 674 -2.10 -18.85 16.58
C ARG A 674 -3.10 -18.66 15.43
N HIS A 675 -4.34 -19.03 15.65
CA HIS A 675 -5.40 -19.03 14.62
C HIS A 675 -6.32 -17.81 14.68
N GLY A 676 -6.20 -16.97 15.69
CA GLY A 676 -7.02 -15.77 15.90
C GLY A 676 -7.57 -15.69 17.33
N PHE A 677 -8.53 -14.79 17.52
CA PHE A 677 -9.24 -14.59 18.77
C PHE A 677 -10.36 -15.63 18.93
N PHE A 678 -10.59 -16.06 20.18
CA PHE A 678 -11.62 -17.01 20.52
C PHE A 678 -12.13 -16.78 21.94
N LEU A 679 -13.36 -17.19 22.21
CA LEU A 679 -13.90 -17.28 23.58
C LEU A 679 -13.57 -18.67 24.15
N GLY A 680 -12.98 -18.70 25.33
CA GLY A 680 -12.69 -19.92 26.05
C GLY A 680 -13.25 -19.86 27.46
N CYS A 681 -13.72 -21.00 28.00
CA CYS A 681 -14.20 -21.05 29.36
C CYS A 681 -13.10 -20.78 30.41
N SER A 682 -13.40 -19.99 31.44
CA SER A 682 -12.47 -19.70 32.54
C SER A 682 -12.07 -20.94 33.34
N ARG A 683 -12.90 -22.00 33.31
CA ARG A 683 -12.65 -23.28 33.98
C ARG A 683 -11.80 -24.26 33.15
N TYR A 684 -11.18 -23.83 32.12
CA TYR A 684 -10.22 -24.69 31.40
C TYR A 684 -9.07 -25.10 32.34
N PRO A 685 -8.69 -26.40 32.44
CA PRO A 685 -9.02 -27.53 31.55
C PRO A 685 -10.31 -28.31 31.88
N ASP A 686 -11.01 -28.05 33.00
CA ASP A 686 -12.22 -28.81 33.42
C ASP A 686 -13.37 -28.62 32.43
N CYS A 687 -13.41 -27.49 31.75
CA CYS A 687 -14.34 -27.20 30.64
C CYS A 687 -13.57 -26.74 29.39
N ASP A 688 -13.69 -27.51 28.34
CA ASP A 688 -12.98 -27.31 27.07
C ASP A 688 -13.78 -26.48 26.04
N PHE A 689 -14.80 -25.72 26.48
CA PHE A 689 -15.61 -24.90 25.58
C PHE A 689 -14.75 -23.83 24.90
N ILE A 690 -14.82 -23.81 23.59
CA ILE A 690 -14.15 -22.82 22.72
C ILE A 690 -15.12 -22.39 21.64
N GLN A 691 -15.29 -21.07 21.46
CA GLN A 691 -16.02 -20.45 20.36
C GLN A 691 -15.09 -19.52 19.59
N ASP A 692 -15.00 -19.68 18.27
CA ASP A 692 -14.19 -18.79 17.41
C ASP A 692 -14.87 -17.42 17.29
N LEU A 693 -14.11 -16.35 17.46
CA LEU A 693 -14.59 -14.96 17.32
C LEU A 693 -14.31 -14.37 15.94
N SER A 694 -13.74 -15.14 15.02
CA SER A 694 -13.40 -14.63 13.69
C SER A 694 -14.67 -14.30 12.90
N PRO A 695 -15.01 -13.01 12.64
CA PRO A 695 -16.22 -12.63 11.93
C PRO A 695 -16.18 -12.90 10.42
N ASP A 696 -15.11 -13.49 9.92
CA ASP A 696 -14.78 -13.48 8.49
C ASP A 696 -15.45 -14.56 7.64
N LEU A 697 -16.62 -15.09 8.01
CA LEU A 697 -17.33 -15.99 7.12
C LEU A 697 -18.87 -15.84 7.22
N GLY A 698 -19.39 -14.74 6.65
CA GLY A 698 -20.75 -14.76 6.13
C GLY A 698 -21.87 -14.08 6.91
N GLU A 699 -21.67 -12.85 7.33
CA GLU A 699 -22.76 -11.89 7.56
C GLU A 699 -22.56 -10.62 6.70
N ASP A 700 -22.27 -10.78 5.42
CA ASP A 700 -22.41 -9.67 4.48
C ASP A 700 -22.76 -10.21 3.11
N SER A 701 -24.01 -10.22 2.89
CA SER A 701 -24.72 -9.91 1.64
C SER A 701 -26.17 -10.27 1.83
N GLY A 702 -26.99 -9.28 1.76
CA GLY A 702 -28.44 -9.39 1.85
C GLY A 702 -28.99 -10.43 0.86
N ASN A 703 -30.01 -11.11 1.27
CA ASN A 703 -30.85 -12.04 0.53
C ASN A 703 -30.15 -13.28 -0.06
N GLY A 704 -29.80 -14.20 0.80
CA GLY A 704 -29.48 -15.59 0.42
C GLY A 704 -29.61 -16.49 1.60
N GLU A 705 -30.61 -17.38 1.58
CA GLU A 705 -30.78 -18.49 2.53
C GLU A 705 -29.41 -19.14 2.76
N THR A 706 -28.95 -19.20 4.00
CA THR A 706 -27.78 -19.96 4.41
C THR A 706 -28.05 -21.44 4.16
N LYS A 707 -27.67 -21.96 2.99
CA LYS A 707 -27.71 -23.41 2.74
C LYS A 707 -26.73 -24.08 3.68
N VAL A 708 -27.28 -24.73 4.70
CA VAL A 708 -26.52 -25.61 5.59
C VAL A 708 -26.01 -26.79 4.76
N GLU A 709 -24.69 -26.97 4.71
CA GLU A 709 -24.09 -28.11 4.03
C GLU A 709 -23.99 -29.32 4.96
N TYR A 710 -24.39 -30.47 4.46
CA TYR A 710 -24.33 -31.73 5.18
C TYR A 710 -23.15 -32.58 4.71
N CYS A 711 -22.63 -33.39 5.62
CA CYS A 711 -21.52 -34.28 5.36
C CYS A 711 -21.97 -35.50 4.52
N ASP A 712 -21.34 -35.72 3.37
CA ASP A 712 -21.66 -36.83 2.45
C ASP A 712 -21.42 -38.20 3.09
N ASN A 713 -20.59 -38.28 4.15
CA ASN A 713 -20.21 -39.53 4.77
C ASN A 713 -21.12 -39.92 5.95
N CYS A 714 -21.66 -38.97 6.72
CA CYS A 714 -22.44 -39.26 7.92
C CYS A 714 -23.72 -38.41 8.05
N GLY A 715 -24.06 -37.57 7.09
CA GLY A 715 -25.28 -36.75 7.08
C GLY A 715 -25.34 -35.62 8.10
N LYS A 716 -24.33 -35.42 8.97
CA LYS A 716 -24.29 -34.34 9.94
C LYS A 716 -23.87 -33.03 9.27
N GLU A 717 -24.24 -31.91 9.84
CA GLU A 717 -23.87 -30.59 9.36
C GLU A 717 -22.33 -30.41 9.25
N MET A 718 -21.90 -29.60 8.29
CA MET A 718 -20.51 -29.25 8.15
C MET A 718 -20.27 -27.82 8.65
N ALA A 719 -19.35 -27.68 9.60
CA ALA A 719 -18.92 -26.40 10.14
C ALA A 719 -17.63 -25.92 9.49
N ILE A 720 -17.52 -24.60 9.27
CA ILE A 720 -16.28 -23.97 8.77
C ILE A 720 -15.26 -23.97 9.90
N LYS A 721 -14.09 -24.59 9.65
CA LYS A 721 -12.94 -24.59 10.57
C LYS A 721 -11.69 -24.06 9.90
N ARG A 722 -10.79 -23.51 10.69
CA ARG A 722 -9.49 -22.99 10.21
C ARG A 722 -8.37 -23.95 10.61
N GLY A 723 -7.58 -24.38 9.62
CA GLY A 723 -6.42 -25.26 9.82
C GLY A 723 -5.12 -24.63 9.34
N ARG A 724 -4.02 -25.38 9.43
CA ARG A 724 -2.67 -24.96 9.02
C ARG A 724 -2.59 -24.45 7.55
N PHE A 725 -3.51 -24.88 6.70
CA PHE A 725 -3.53 -24.58 5.27
C PHE A 725 -4.68 -23.64 4.85
N GLY A 726 -5.31 -22.94 5.80
CA GLY A 726 -6.43 -22.04 5.57
C GLY A 726 -7.77 -22.58 6.08
N THR A 727 -8.85 -21.93 5.70
CA THR A 727 -10.23 -22.25 6.10
C THR A 727 -10.75 -23.47 5.32
N PHE A 728 -11.48 -24.36 5.98
CA PHE A 728 -12.08 -25.55 5.39
C PHE A 728 -13.38 -25.90 6.10
N LEU A 729 -14.27 -26.61 5.41
CA LEU A 729 -15.46 -27.23 6.03
C LEU A 729 -15.07 -28.55 6.69
N ALA A 730 -15.46 -28.73 7.92
CA ALA A 730 -15.29 -29.98 8.68
C ALA A 730 -16.63 -30.50 9.17
N CYS A 731 -16.78 -31.81 9.11
CA CYS A 731 -17.98 -32.45 9.67
C CYS A 731 -18.07 -32.24 11.20
N THR A 732 -19.23 -31.85 11.70
CA THR A 732 -19.51 -31.69 13.14
C THR A 732 -19.48 -33.03 13.89
N GLY A 733 -19.56 -34.14 13.18
CA GLY A 733 -19.39 -35.49 13.73
C GLY A 733 -17.94 -35.90 14.05
N TYR A 734 -16.96 -34.96 13.98
CA TYR A 734 -15.60 -35.27 14.46
C TYR A 734 -15.56 -35.55 15.96
N PRO A 735 -14.82 -36.56 16.47
CA PRO A 735 -13.78 -37.36 15.78
C PRO A 735 -14.27 -38.59 15.01
N ASP A 736 -15.53 -38.94 15.08
CA ASP A 736 -16.08 -40.14 14.45
C ASP A 736 -16.13 -39.99 12.92
N CYS A 737 -16.49 -38.81 12.43
CA CYS A 737 -16.42 -38.49 11.01
C CYS A 737 -15.34 -37.43 10.76
N LYS A 738 -14.35 -37.78 9.94
CA LYS A 738 -13.20 -36.92 9.64
C LYS A 738 -13.32 -36.22 8.27
N THR A 739 -14.50 -36.13 7.71
CA THR A 739 -14.74 -35.52 6.40
C THR A 739 -14.45 -34.02 6.45
N THR A 740 -13.63 -33.52 5.52
CA THR A 740 -13.28 -32.08 5.37
C THR A 740 -13.35 -31.68 3.91
N ARG A 741 -13.76 -30.44 3.64
CA ARG A 741 -13.77 -29.81 2.30
C ARG A 741 -13.03 -28.49 2.29
N ARG A 742 -12.37 -28.13 1.19
CA ARG A 742 -11.66 -26.85 1.03
C ARG A 742 -12.60 -25.73 0.62
N LEU A 743 -12.34 -24.52 1.19
CA LEU A 743 -12.91 -23.25 0.73
C LEU A 743 -11.84 -22.49 -0.09
N VAL A 744 -12.19 -22.01 -1.28
CA VAL A 744 -11.33 -21.16 -2.09
C VAL A 744 -12.04 -19.83 -2.30
N GLN A 745 -11.44 -18.74 -1.84
CA GLN A 745 -11.89 -17.34 -2.00
C GLN A 745 -13.36 -17.07 -1.60
N GLY A 746 -13.79 -17.58 -0.45
CA GLY A 746 -15.15 -17.30 0.03
C GLY A 746 -16.29 -17.95 -0.77
N THR A 747 -16.01 -18.55 -1.92
CA THR A 747 -16.99 -19.27 -2.74
C THR A 747 -16.93 -20.75 -2.42
N ARG A 748 -18.06 -21.36 -2.14
CA ARG A 748 -18.19 -22.82 -1.92
C ARG A 748 -17.88 -23.54 -3.22
N ILE A 749 -16.74 -24.23 -3.30
CA ILE A 749 -16.50 -25.20 -4.37
C ILE A 749 -17.03 -26.54 -3.85
N ALA A 750 -18.11 -27.00 -4.46
CA ALA A 750 -18.51 -28.39 -4.34
C ALA A 750 -17.31 -29.27 -4.71
N HIS A 751 -16.91 -30.18 -3.83
CA HIS A 751 -15.92 -31.21 -4.18
C HIS A 751 -16.54 -31.99 -5.34
N GLN A 752 -15.90 -31.96 -6.52
CA GLN A 752 -16.25 -32.96 -7.53
C GLN A 752 -15.96 -34.31 -6.86
N PRO A 753 -16.93 -35.23 -6.83
CA PRO A 753 -16.70 -36.55 -6.26
C PRO A 753 -15.56 -37.22 -6.99
N ASP A 754 -14.79 -38.07 -6.28
CA ASP A 754 -13.74 -38.88 -6.92
C ASP A 754 -14.39 -39.62 -8.09
N GLU A 755 -13.95 -39.37 -9.33
CA GLU A 755 -14.49 -40.00 -10.52
C GLU A 755 -14.02 -41.44 -10.56
N PRO A 756 -14.92 -42.46 -10.43
CA PRO A 756 -14.52 -43.85 -10.55
C PRO A 756 -14.04 -44.14 -11.95
N LEU A 757 -12.95 -44.90 -12.04
CA LEU A 757 -12.43 -45.43 -13.27
C LEU A 757 -12.74 -46.94 -13.37
N ASP A 758 -12.96 -47.45 -14.56
CA ASP A 758 -13.25 -48.88 -14.80
C ASP A 758 -12.04 -49.80 -14.58
N GLU A 759 -10.94 -49.23 -14.04
CA GLU A 759 -9.69 -49.95 -13.80
C GLU A 759 -9.59 -50.39 -12.34
N LYS A 760 -9.01 -51.55 -12.11
CA LYS A 760 -8.71 -52.11 -10.78
C LYS A 760 -7.26 -51.85 -10.37
N CYS A 761 -7.07 -51.59 -9.07
CA CYS A 761 -5.75 -51.40 -8.49
C CYS A 761 -4.91 -52.68 -8.57
N THR A 762 -3.72 -52.59 -9.16
CA THR A 762 -2.79 -53.72 -9.32
C THR A 762 -2.24 -54.25 -7.99
N LEU A 763 -2.29 -53.46 -6.89
CA LEU A 763 -1.81 -53.86 -5.57
C LEU A 763 -2.86 -54.52 -4.68
N CYS A 764 -4.14 -54.16 -4.80
CA CYS A 764 -5.17 -54.63 -3.85
C CYS A 764 -6.51 -55.02 -4.51
N GLY A 765 -6.66 -54.90 -5.81
CA GLY A 765 -7.86 -55.23 -6.56
C GLY A 765 -9.05 -54.25 -6.44
N ASN A 766 -8.99 -53.25 -5.57
CA ASN A 766 -10.03 -52.23 -5.45
C ASN A 766 -10.06 -51.32 -6.68
N GLY A 767 -11.20 -50.68 -6.95
CA GLY A 767 -11.34 -49.73 -8.05
C GLY A 767 -10.34 -48.56 -7.96
N LEU A 768 -9.93 -48.04 -9.10
CA LEU A 768 -9.17 -46.77 -9.17
C LEU A 768 -10.10 -45.58 -9.32
N VAL A 769 -9.69 -44.45 -8.75
CA VAL A 769 -10.45 -43.19 -8.81
C VAL A 769 -9.53 -42.02 -9.16
N LYS A 770 -10.05 -41.08 -9.92
CA LYS A 770 -9.38 -39.84 -10.23
C LYS A 770 -9.50 -38.89 -9.04
N LYS A 771 -8.35 -38.43 -8.52
CA LYS A 771 -8.25 -37.57 -7.32
C LYS A 771 -7.53 -36.27 -7.62
N HIS A 772 -7.92 -35.22 -6.89
CA HIS A 772 -7.24 -33.92 -6.95
C HIS A 772 -6.21 -33.78 -5.82
N GLY A 773 -4.93 -33.61 -6.16
CA GLY A 773 -3.81 -33.46 -5.23
C GLY A 773 -3.19 -32.04 -5.28
N ARG A 774 -2.19 -31.80 -4.38
CA ARG A 774 -1.45 -30.53 -4.30
C ARG A 774 -0.77 -30.13 -5.63
N PHE A 775 -0.43 -31.09 -6.46
CA PHE A 775 0.29 -30.87 -7.70
C PHE A 775 -0.56 -31.09 -8.97
N GLY A 776 -1.86 -31.27 -8.83
CA GLY A 776 -2.82 -31.52 -9.89
C GLY A 776 -3.57 -32.85 -9.69
N GLU A 777 -4.28 -33.27 -10.74
CA GLU A 777 -5.05 -34.50 -10.75
C GLU A 777 -4.13 -35.73 -10.85
N PHE A 778 -4.51 -36.84 -10.18
CA PHE A 778 -3.82 -38.10 -10.23
C PHE A 778 -4.80 -39.27 -10.04
N ILE A 779 -4.44 -40.44 -10.50
CA ILE A 779 -5.21 -41.67 -10.28
C ILE A 779 -4.74 -42.32 -8.99
N GLY A 780 -5.67 -42.59 -8.07
CA GLY A 780 -5.40 -43.23 -6.79
C GLY A 780 -6.32 -44.40 -6.53
N CYS A 781 -5.92 -45.31 -5.65
CA CYS A 781 -6.76 -46.42 -5.24
C CYS A 781 -7.91 -45.97 -4.29
N SER A 782 -9.12 -46.43 -4.52
CA SER A 782 -10.26 -46.19 -3.63
C SER A 782 -10.07 -46.75 -2.22
N GLY A 783 -9.20 -47.74 -2.04
CA GLY A 783 -8.86 -48.36 -0.76
C GLY A 783 -7.88 -47.55 0.11
N TYR A 784 -7.55 -46.30 -0.25
CA TYR A 784 -6.73 -45.42 0.61
C TYR A 784 -7.45 -45.12 1.95
N PRO A 785 -6.77 -45.12 3.11
CA PRO A 785 -5.32 -45.17 3.33
C PRO A 785 -4.69 -46.58 3.43
N LYS A 786 -5.48 -47.66 3.33
CA LYS A 786 -4.96 -49.03 3.42
C LYS A 786 -4.08 -49.36 2.19
N CYS A 787 -4.49 -48.94 1.00
CA CYS A 787 -3.70 -49.05 -0.21
C CYS A 787 -3.24 -47.66 -0.66
N LYS A 788 -1.94 -47.47 -0.82
CA LYS A 788 -1.31 -46.19 -1.20
C LYS A 788 -0.95 -46.11 -2.69
N TYR A 789 -1.54 -46.96 -3.52
CA TYR A 789 -1.30 -46.93 -4.95
C TYR A 789 -1.74 -45.60 -5.57
N THR A 790 -0.82 -44.98 -6.31
CA THR A 790 -1.10 -43.75 -7.09
C THR A 790 -0.31 -43.76 -8.37
N ARG A 791 -0.88 -43.24 -9.45
CA ARG A 791 -0.19 -42.94 -10.70
C ARG A 791 -0.57 -41.58 -11.26
N PRO A 792 0.35 -40.89 -11.98
CA PRO A 792 0.01 -39.64 -12.64
C PRO A 792 -0.92 -39.88 -13.84
N ILE A 793 -1.69 -38.84 -14.22
CA ILE A 793 -2.48 -38.86 -15.45
C ILE A 793 -1.56 -38.53 -16.61
N THR A 794 -1.50 -39.38 -17.62
CA THR A 794 -0.69 -39.20 -18.82
C THR A 794 -1.46 -38.42 -19.90
N MET A 795 -0.75 -37.75 -20.79
CA MET A 795 -1.32 -36.91 -21.85
C MET A 795 -1.46 -37.64 -23.19
N GLY A 796 -1.17 -38.94 -23.24
CA GLY A 796 -1.20 -39.72 -24.47
C GLY A 796 -0.12 -39.39 -25.53
N ILE A 797 0.86 -38.54 -25.19
CA ILE A 797 1.94 -38.10 -26.08
C ILE A 797 3.21 -38.80 -25.65
N LYS A 798 3.83 -39.59 -26.52
CA LYS A 798 5.06 -40.33 -26.24
C LYS A 798 6.26 -39.39 -26.06
N CYS A 799 7.12 -39.76 -25.11
CA CYS A 799 8.34 -39.02 -24.81
C CYS A 799 9.34 -39.16 -25.99
N PRO A 800 9.86 -38.12 -26.59
CA PRO A 800 10.76 -38.15 -27.74
C PRO A 800 12.16 -38.70 -27.38
N LYS A 801 12.49 -38.81 -26.08
CA LYS A 801 13.79 -39.30 -25.61
C LYS A 801 13.79 -40.83 -25.40
N CYS A 802 12.74 -41.38 -24.80
CA CYS A 802 12.71 -42.83 -24.50
C CYS A 802 11.70 -43.61 -25.33
N ASN A 803 10.80 -42.96 -26.04
CA ASN A 803 9.72 -43.54 -26.85
C ASN A 803 8.73 -44.49 -26.14
N GLU A 804 8.93 -44.76 -24.83
CA GLU A 804 8.12 -45.66 -23.98
C GLU A 804 7.22 -44.91 -23.00
N GLY A 805 7.75 -43.86 -22.36
CA GLY A 805 6.98 -43.03 -21.42
C GLY A 805 6.14 -41.98 -22.12
N GLU A 806 5.14 -41.51 -21.46
CA GLU A 806 4.23 -40.41 -21.90
C GLU A 806 4.44 -39.15 -21.08
N PHE A 807 4.04 -38.01 -21.61
CA PHE A 807 4.09 -36.74 -20.85
C PHE A 807 3.08 -36.70 -19.72
N VAL A 808 3.55 -36.21 -18.58
CA VAL A 808 2.74 -35.92 -17.38
C VAL A 808 2.95 -34.49 -16.93
N ARG A 809 1.90 -33.84 -16.48
CA ARG A 809 1.96 -32.47 -15.91
C ARG A 809 2.57 -32.52 -14.51
N ARG A 810 3.61 -31.72 -14.26
CA ARG A 810 4.31 -31.65 -12.98
C ARG A 810 4.37 -30.19 -12.50
N GLY A 811 4.40 -29.97 -11.17
CA GLY A 811 4.59 -28.67 -10.55
C GLY A 811 5.88 -28.65 -9.72
N SER A 812 6.71 -27.61 -9.85
CA SER A 812 7.84 -27.40 -8.95
C SER A 812 7.54 -26.30 -7.95
N ALA A 813 7.81 -26.55 -6.66
CA ALA A 813 7.86 -25.47 -5.67
C ALA A 813 9.12 -24.63 -5.92
N GLY A 814 8.98 -23.31 -6.05
CA GLY A 814 10.11 -22.40 -6.21
C GLY A 814 11.12 -22.55 -5.06
N LYS A 815 12.42 -22.47 -5.37
CA LYS A 815 13.51 -22.50 -4.36
C LYS A 815 13.23 -21.44 -3.29
N GLY A 816 13.03 -21.88 -2.04
CA GLY A 816 12.83 -21.00 -0.87
C GLY A 816 11.37 -20.71 -0.48
N GLY A 817 10.36 -21.39 -1.04
CA GLY A 817 8.97 -21.32 -0.54
C GLY A 817 8.19 -20.03 -0.84
N ARG A 818 8.72 -19.08 -1.61
CA ARG A 818 8.12 -17.77 -1.92
C ARG A 818 7.97 -17.48 -3.42
N GLY A 819 7.76 -18.48 -4.29
CA GLY A 819 7.54 -18.29 -5.72
C GLY A 819 6.24 -18.96 -6.17
N ARG A 820 5.55 -18.39 -7.20
CA ARG A 820 4.43 -19.08 -7.86
C ARG A 820 4.91 -20.44 -8.37
N PRO A 821 4.17 -21.55 -8.14
CA PRO A 821 4.57 -22.86 -8.65
C PRO A 821 4.65 -22.81 -10.18
N ARG A 822 5.79 -23.24 -10.71
CA ARG A 822 5.97 -23.35 -12.16
C ARG A 822 5.48 -24.72 -12.61
N ILE A 823 4.58 -24.73 -13.59
CA ILE A 823 4.11 -25.94 -14.24
C ILE A 823 5.11 -26.29 -15.35
N PHE A 824 5.46 -27.56 -15.44
CA PHE A 824 6.27 -28.13 -16.53
C PHE A 824 5.76 -29.53 -16.87
N TYR A 825 6.14 -30.03 -18.00
CA TYR A 825 5.72 -31.35 -18.49
C TYR A 825 6.96 -32.25 -18.57
N GLY A 826 6.86 -33.46 -18.03
CA GLY A 826 7.99 -34.38 -17.97
C GLY A 826 7.57 -35.78 -18.32
N CYS A 827 8.54 -36.64 -18.62
CA CYS A 827 8.29 -38.05 -18.90
C CYS A 827 7.73 -38.79 -17.67
N SER A 828 6.76 -39.67 -17.88
CA SER A 828 6.16 -40.53 -16.84
C SER A 828 7.18 -41.50 -16.21
N ARG A 829 8.25 -41.86 -16.92
CA ARG A 829 9.32 -42.78 -16.47
C ARG A 829 10.44 -42.07 -15.66
N TYR A 830 10.26 -40.85 -15.24
CA TYR A 830 11.22 -40.22 -14.32
C TYR A 830 11.33 -41.03 -13.01
N PRO A 831 12.53 -41.34 -12.52
CA PRO A 831 13.85 -40.81 -12.84
C PRO A 831 14.61 -41.47 -14.01
N ASP A 832 14.14 -42.58 -14.56
CA ASP A 832 14.85 -43.32 -15.63
C ASP A 832 14.92 -42.51 -16.95
N CYS A 833 13.97 -41.60 -17.18
CA CYS A 833 14.00 -40.68 -18.26
C CYS A 833 13.73 -39.24 -17.75
N ASP A 834 14.71 -38.34 -17.95
CA ASP A 834 14.73 -36.99 -17.41
C ASP A 834 14.18 -35.92 -18.37
N PHE A 835 13.58 -36.29 -19.48
CA PHE A 835 13.07 -35.35 -20.48
C PHE A 835 11.97 -34.49 -19.91
N THR A 836 12.10 -33.17 -20.06
CA THR A 836 11.11 -32.18 -19.62
C THR A 836 10.97 -31.04 -20.60
N THR A 837 9.75 -30.44 -20.68
CA THR A 837 9.48 -29.21 -21.41
C THR A 837 8.69 -28.21 -20.54
N PRO A 838 9.04 -26.92 -20.57
CA PRO A 838 8.28 -25.88 -19.83
C PRO A 838 6.95 -25.51 -20.50
N HIS A 839 6.75 -25.94 -21.76
CA HIS A 839 5.61 -25.61 -22.57
C HIS A 839 4.66 -26.80 -22.68
N MET A 840 3.36 -26.54 -22.85
CA MET A 840 2.33 -27.58 -22.96
C MET A 840 2.49 -28.34 -24.27
N PRO A 841 2.72 -29.67 -24.27
CA PRO A 841 2.82 -30.47 -25.46
C PRO A 841 1.42 -30.73 -26.07
N ILE A 842 1.33 -30.69 -27.38
CA ILE A 842 0.13 -30.95 -28.18
C ILE A 842 0.43 -32.12 -29.12
N ALA A 843 -0.48 -33.09 -29.21
CA ALA A 843 -0.35 -34.32 -30.05
C ALA A 843 -0.54 -34.03 -31.54
N GLU A 844 0.17 -33.06 -32.09
CA GLU A 844 0.17 -32.71 -33.49
C GLU A 844 1.59 -32.71 -34.02
N SER A 845 1.83 -33.33 -35.17
CA SER A 845 3.16 -33.35 -35.81
C SER A 845 3.52 -31.97 -36.37
N CYS A 846 4.78 -31.56 -36.25
CA CYS A 846 5.23 -30.30 -36.79
C CYS A 846 5.12 -30.28 -38.32
N PRO A 847 4.38 -29.36 -38.94
CA PRO A 847 4.22 -29.30 -40.40
C PRO A 847 5.50 -29.05 -41.16
N LYS A 848 6.52 -28.42 -40.52
CA LYS A 848 7.79 -28.09 -41.18
C LYS A 848 8.82 -29.20 -41.12
N CYS A 849 9.00 -29.84 -39.95
CA CYS A 849 10.09 -30.79 -39.72
C CYS A 849 9.63 -32.21 -39.36
N GLY A 850 8.31 -32.50 -39.31
CA GLY A 850 7.76 -33.80 -38.96
C GLY A 850 7.98 -34.24 -37.50
N ALA A 851 8.38 -33.36 -36.61
CA ALA A 851 8.56 -33.69 -35.19
C ALA A 851 7.25 -34.24 -34.60
N PRO A 852 7.26 -35.25 -33.70
CA PRO A 852 6.09 -36.02 -33.29
C PRO A 852 5.04 -35.25 -32.50
N PHE A 853 5.38 -34.07 -31.97
CA PHE A 853 4.47 -33.17 -31.25
C PHE A 853 4.94 -31.71 -31.39
N ILE A 854 4.04 -30.77 -31.18
CA ILE A 854 4.32 -29.34 -31.07
C ILE A 854 4.04 -28.87 -29.63
N VAL A 855 4.41 -27.63 -29.31
CA VAL A 855 4.18 -27.05 -27.96
C VAL A 855 3.45 -25.72 -28.02
N GLU A 856 2.61 -25.47 -27.05
CA GLU A 856 2.01 -24.14 -26.84
C GLU A 856 2.91 -23.27 -25.94
N LYS A 857 3.38 -22.15 -26.51
CA LYS A 857 4.20 -21.15 -25.84
C LYS A 857 3.36 -19.91 -25.57
N ARG A 858 3.47 -19.34 -24.39
CA ARG A 858 2.90 -18.03 -24.05
C ARG A 858 3.93 -16.94 -24.32
N THR A 859 3.68 -16.08 -25.29
CA THR A 859 4.53 -14.94 -25.64
C THR A 859 3.96 -13.63 -25.10
N LYS A 860 4.68 -12.51 -25.23
CA LYS A 860 4.18 -11.18 -24.88
C LYS A 860 3.03 -10.70 -25.78
N THR A 861 2.90 -11.27 -26.95
CA THR A 861 1.93 -10.94 -28.00
C THR A 861 0.76 -11.92 -28.09
N GLY A 862 0.67 -12.94 -27.24
CA GLY A 862 -0.38 -13.97 -27.24
C GLY A 862 0.17 -15.39 -27.17
N ASN A 863 -0.72 -16.40 -27.26
CA ASN A 863 -0.34 -17.80 -27.29
C ASN A 863 0.04 -18.19 -28.72
N VAL A 864 1.15 -18.95 -28.86
CA VAL A 864 1.62 -19.47 -30.16
C VAL A 864 1.85 -20.97 -30.08
N ARG A 865 1.52 -21.70 -31.13
CA ARG A 865 1.95 -23.08 -31.33
C ARG A 865 3.32 -23.09 -31.98
N ALA A 866 4.26 -23.84 -31.49
CA ALA A 866 5.64 -23.87 -31.99
C ALA A 866 6.21 -25.27 -31.99
N CYS A 867 7.19 -25.53 -32.83
CA CYS A 867 7.94 -26.78 -32.78
C CYS A 867 8.80 -26.84 -31.49
N PHE A 868 8.87 -28.02 -30.86
CA PHE A 868 9.71 -28.27 -29.69
C PHE A 868 11.19 -28.51 -30.04
N LYS A 869 11.48 -28.90 -31.30
CA LYS A 869 12.82 -29.28 -31.75
C LYS A 869 13.69 -28.04 -31.95
N GLU A 870 14.85 -28.01 -31.32
CA GLU A 870 15.84 -26.95 -31.53
C GLU A 870 16.26 -26.88 -33.02
N GLY A 871 16.28 -25.64 -33.56
CA GLY A 871 16.60 -25.41 -34.98
C GLY A 871 15.40 -25.42 -35.91
N CYS A 872 14.20 -25.71 -35.46
CA CYS A 872 12.97 -25.56 -36.27
C CYS A 872 12.22 -24.27 -35.81
N ASP A 873 12.09 -23.34 -36.75
CA ASP A 873 11.49 -22.00 -36.54
C ASP A 873 9.97 -21.98 -36.85
N TRP A 874 9.32 -23.13 -36.95
CA TRP A 874 7.88 -23.17 -37.20
C TRP A 874 7.10 -22.65 -35.98
N GLU A 875 6.36 -21.58 -36.19
CA GLU A 875 5.44 -21.00 -35.22
C GLU A 875 4.12 -20.55 -35.88
N GLN A 876 3.00 -20.74 -35.21
CA GLN A 876 1.67 -20.34 -35.63
C GLN A 876 0.94 -19.62 -34.48
N SER A 877 0.43 -18.41 -34.74
CA SER A 877 -0.35 -17.66 -33.75
C SER A 877 -1.71 -18.31 -33.53
N ILE A 878 -2.15 -18.41 -32.30
CA ILE A 878 -3.49 -18.86 -31.93
C ILE A 878 -4.36 -17.58 -31.81
N PRO A 879 -5.45 -17.44 -32.63
CA PRO A 879 -6.38 -16.33 -32.46
C PRO A 879 -6.99 -16.36 -31.03
N GLU A 880 -7.08 -15.21 -30.34
CA GLU A 880 -7.85 -15.15 -29.08
C GLU A 880 -9.30 -15.50 -29.36
N ALA A 881 -9.79 -16.57 -28.76
CA ALA A 881 -11.20 -16.89 -28.74
C ALA A 881 -11.97 -15.74 -28.09
N GLN A 882 -12.85 -15.07 -28.83
CA GLN A 882 -13.83 -14.15 -28.29
C GLN A 882 -14.61 -14.87 -27.17
N PRO A 883 -14.87 -14.24 -26.01
CA PRO A 883 -15.71 -14.84 -25.00
C PRO A 883 -17.09 -15.09 -25.61
N GLN A 884 -17.47 -16.35 -25.72
CA GLN A 884 -18.83 -16.73 -26.12
C GLN A 884 -19.78 -16.12 -25.10
N ALA A 885 -20.64 -15.21 -25.57
CA ALA A 885 -21.79 -14.74 -24.82
C ALA A 885 -22.62 -15.96 -24.44
N HIS A 886 -22.93 -16.08 -23.16
CA HIS A 886 -23.89 -17.06 -22.67
C HIS A 886 -25.19 -16.92 -23.47
N ALA A 887 -25.55 -17.97 -24.23
CA ALA A 887 -26.85 -18.06 -24.84
C ALA A 887 -27.91 -18.05 -23.74
N GLU A 888 -28.79 -17.06 -23.80
CA GLU A 888 -29.99 -17.04 -22.98
C GLU A 888 -30.80 -18.29 -23.32
N GLU A 889 -31.02 -19.13 -22.32
CA GLU A 889 -32.00 -20.22 -22.42
C GLU A 889 -33.40 -19.62 -22.56
N ALA A 890 -34.07 -19.92 -23.68
CA ALA A 890 -35.44 -19.58 -23.91
C ALA A 890 -36.38 -20.20 -22.83
N PRO A 891 -37.41 -19.52 -22.36
CA PRO A 891 -38.29 -20.03 -21.34
C PRO A 891 -39.14 -21.21 -21.85
N VAL A 892 -39.09 -22.32 -21.12
CA VAL A 892 -39.91 -23.51 -21.34
C VAL A 892 -41.35 -23.14 -21.02
N PRO A 893 -42.35 -23.48 -21.90
CA PRO A 893 -43.73 -23.17 -21.63
C PRO A 893 -44.31 -24.05 -20.51
N VAL A 894 -44.89 -23.40 -19.52
CA VAL A 894 -45.60 -24.06 -18.42
C VAL A 894 -46.92 -24.63 -18.98
N ALA A 895 -47.07 -25.94 -18.99
CA ALA A 895 -48.32 -26.62 -19.27
C ALA A 895 -49.31 -26.40 -18.13
N ALA A 896 -50.44 -25.81 -18.41
CA ALA A 896 -51.58 -25.73 -17.53
C ALA A 896 -52.11 -27.13 -17.24
N LYS A 897 -52.22 -27.51 -15.98
CA LYS A 897 -53.11 -28.59 -15.52
C LYS A 897 -54.21 -27.99 -14.69
N SER A 898 -55.40 -28.36 -15.11
CA SER A 898 -56.74 -28.14 -14.54
C SER A 898 -56.84 -28.40 -13.02
#